data_6b7f1ace84c41695c3e3cdb205309400
#
_entry.id   6b7f1ace84c41695c3e3cdb205309400
#
_cell.length_a   1.000
_cell.length_b   1.000
_cell.length_c   1.000
_cell.angle_alpha   90.00
_cell.angle_beta   90.00
_cell.angle_gamma   90.00
#
_symmetry.space_group_name_H-M   'P 1'
#
loop_
_entity.id
_entity.type
_entity.pdbx_description
1 polymer ?
#
loop_
_entity_poly.entity_id
_entity_poly.type
_entity_poly.pdbx_seq_one_letter_code
_entity_poly.pdbx_strand_id
1 'polypeptide(L)'
;MTIDIPDLDDRTYEALLEEATQRLPAYDDGWTDFNPSDPGITVLELFAYLTDTYTYQLDTITDEHRRKYLGLMGERPDPPEAATIQLSMSLPAGEGRTRVPAGTKLGVIDSRDGETIFETVDDVDLIDAELARVVTEHGDGRTDHTQANSKEGMFYRAFGPRAAPGNTLCLGFDGDPFAGGDSLAITVDFHDDDVPPPATHGDDDPQFYPSVNVGWEYCLDYENAGRNDAWHPLSVTRDGTYAFYRGGRVRLQRPDGWTPEDWAAGEHGLLGGEPGLLWLRCRILEGGYEIPPQLDGVALNVVEAAHRSTIEDEQLRRTNGGDDPAALIEQVYAFEHTPVLEADVSVDGDVWAEVTDFDASGPTDTHYVLDREEGRVRFGDGVRGRMPPPGATVVAERYVHGGGREGNVPSSASFHFLDRDREIDTGLTLGDVTVAARSAGTGGADGESLADAFRRTKHDLRTPYRAVTEEDYRYVATHTPGLRFGRATVLVEERDVDIDAHPTEVTVMVVPYAPLSQSRPEPSQGFLDAVERHLEKYRLLADRVSVEPPRYVGVSVDIEIQTSTWVPESQATRAIESTIGEYIHPVHGDGGDGWPFGRSLYSEDVESRLEGIEFVDHVRELSIRARGPARVDGEGNVLIDEATLLALDAIEADVRTVRTDRNGA
;
A
#
# COMPACT_ATOMS: atom_id res chain seq x y z
N MET A 1 0.82 -24.00 -9.23
CA MET A 1 0.39 -24.93 -10.29
C MET A 1 0.65 -24.23 -11.60
N THR A 2 1.67 -24.63 -12.34
CA THR A 2 1.83 -24.25 -13.73
C THR A 2 0.62 -24.80 -14.48
N ILE A 3 -0.10 -23.96 -15.22
CA ILE A 3 -1.07 -24.48 -16.19
C ILE A 3 -0.18 -25.06 -17.28
N ASP A 4 -0.12 -26.40 -17.37
CA ASP A 4 0.46 -27.03 -18.54
C ASP A 4 -0.37 -26.59 -19.74
N ILE A 5 0.28 -25.93 -20.66
CA ILE A 5 -0.34 -25.56 -21.94
C ILE A 5 -0.53 -26.88 -22.66
N PRO A 6 -1.78 -27.27 -23.00
CA PRO A 6 -2.00 -28.52 -23.71
C PRO A 6 -1.30 -28.45 -25.07
N ASP A 7 -0.58 -29.51 -25.42
CA ASP A 7 -0.09 -29.69 -26.78
C ASP A 7 -1.30 -29.67 -27.72
N LEU A 8 -1.28 -28.77 -28.70
CA LEU A 8 -2.37 -28.65 -29.66
C LEU A 8 -2.38 -29.83 -30.65
N ASP A 9 -1.23 -30.42 -30.90
CA ASP A 9 -1.07 -31.62 -31.70
C ASP A 9 0.05 -32.50 -31.09
N ASP A 10 -0.31 -33.66 -30.54
CA ASP A 10 0.56 -34.60 -29.86
C ASP A 10 1.27 -35.59 -30.82
N ARG A 11 1.12 -35.41 -32.15
CA ARG A 11 1.74 -36.28 -33.14
C ARG A 11 3.21 -35.98 -33.29
N THR A 12 4.02 -36.98 -32.97
CA THR A 12 5.47 -36.94 -33.17
C THR A 12 5.87 -37.37 -34.58
N TYR A 13 7.11 -37.09 -34.97
CA TYR A 13 7.70 -37.57 -36.22
C TYR A 13 7.46 -39.08 -36.42
N GLU A 14 7.67 -39.92 -35.41
CA GLU A 14 7.46 -41.34 -35.46
C GLU A 14 6.00 -41.71 -35.71
N ALA A 15 5.05 -41.05 -35.02
CA ALA A 15 3.62 -41.27 -35.20
C ALA A 15 3.15 -40.88 -36.60
N LEU A 16 3.64 -39.74 -37.13
CA LEU A 16 3.35 -39.28 -38.46
C LEU A 16 3.87 -40.24 -39.55
N LEU A 17 5.10 -40.75 -39.37
CA LEU A 17 5.71 -41.71 -40.27
C LEU A 17 4.98 -43.04 -40.24
N GLU A 18 4.65 -43.56 -39.06
CA GLU A 18 3.89 -44.79 -38.88
C GLU A 18 2.52 -44.69 -39.52
N GLU A 19 1.75 -43.60 -39.30
CA GLU A 19 0.45 -43.35 -39.89
C GLU A 19 0.54 -43.31 -41.43
N ALA A 20 1.52 -42.57 -41.95
CA ALA A 20 1.74 -42.49 -43.40
C ALA A 20 2.07 -43.85 -44.00
N THR A 21 2.95 -44.63 -43.36
CA THR A 21 3.35 -45.97 -43.81
C THR A 21 2.15 -46.92 -43.77
N GLN A 22 1.33 -46.88 -42.75
CA GLN A 22 0.10 -47.73 -42.63
C GLN A 22 -0.95 -47.41 -43.72
N ARG A 23 -0.98 -46.18 -44.22
CA ARG A 23 -1.91 -45.76 -45.28
C ARG A 23 -1.46 -46.10 -46.70
N LEU A 24 -0.14 -46.34 -46.93
CA LEU A 24 0.42 -46.63 -48.26
C LEU A 24 -0.29 -47.74 -49.01
N PRO A 25 -0.60 -48.93 -48.42
CA PRO A 25 -1.27 -50.00 -49.09
C PRO A 25 -2.69 -49.65 -49.60
N ALA A 26 -3.30 -48.62 -49.04
CA ALA A 26 -4.63 -48.15 -49.49
C ALA A 26 -4.57 -47.30 -50.78
N TYR A 27 -3.39 -46.78 -51.12
CA TYR A 27 -3.18 -45.95 -52.29
C TYR A 27 -2.40 -46.65 -53.40
N ASP A 28 -1.50 -47.60 -53.08
CA ASP A 28 -0.70 -48.35 -54.04
C ASP A 28 -0.41 -49.77 -53.54
N ASP A 29 -1.10 -50.77 -54.09
CA ASP A 29 -0.92 -52.17 -53.76
C ASP A 29 0.44 -52.75 -54.19
N GLY A 30 1.13 -52.04 -55.10
CA GLY A 30 2.43 -52.42 -55.64
C GLY A 30 3.64 -51.99 -54.78
N TRP A 31 3.43 -51.09 -53.82
CA TRP A 31 4.50 -50.62 -52.91
C TRP A 31 4.61 -51.49 -51.70
N THR A 32 5.57 -52.44 -51.76
CA THR A 32 5.78 -53.45 -50.73
C THR A 32 7.08 -53.36 -49.99
N ASP A 33 7.97 -52.45 -50.37
CA ASP A 33 9.22 -52.18 -49.68
C ASP A 33 9.10 -50.95 -48.74
N PHE A 34 9.05 -51.23 -47.43
CA PHE A 34 9.01 -50.21 -46.37
C PHE A 34 10.36 -49.99 -45.70
N ASN A 35 11.44 -50.38 -46.36
CA ASN A 35 12.81 -50.20 -45.85
C ASN A 35 13.19 -48.71 -45.85
N PRO A 36 13.82 -48.19 -44.79
CA PRO A 36 14.32 -46.80 -44.76
C PRO A 36 15.25 -46.42 -45.94
N SER A 37 15.84 -47.41 -46.63
CA SER A 37 16.64 -47.18 -47.82
C SER A 37 15.84 -47.03 -49.11
N ASP A 38 14.54 -47.26 -49.11
CA ASP A 38 13.65 -47.00 -50.24
C ASP A 38 13.49 -45.50 -50.46
N PRO A 39 13.67 -44.99 -51.68
CA PRO A 39 13.53 -43.55 -52.00
C PRO A 39 12.17 -42.98 -51.62
N GLY A 40 11.09 -43.76 -51.73
CA GLY A 40 9.75 -43.33 -51.36
C GLY A 40 9.60 -43.17 -49.85
N ILE A 41 10.12 -44.12 -49.06
CA ILE A 41 10.15 -44.03 -47.61
C ILE A 41 11.00 -42.85 -47.16
N THR A 42 12.17 -42.62 -47.75
CA THR A 42 13.00 -41.42 -47.49
C THR A 42 12.23 -40.11 -47.72
N VAL A 43 11.37 -40.05 -48.75
CA VAL A 43 10.50 -38.87 -49.00
C VAL A 43 9.43 -38.75 -47.92
N LEU A 44 8.80 -39.85 -47.47
CA LEU A 44 7.84 -39.84 -46.35
C LEU A 44 8.50 -39.41 -45.05
N GLU A 45 9.71 -39.87 -44.77
CA GLU A 45 10.50 -39.42 -43.59
C GLU A 45 10.75 -37.91 -43.65
N LEU A 46 11.10 -37.39 -44.82
CA LEU A 46 11.27 -35.92 -45.01
C LEU A 46 9.97 -35.15 -44.75
N PHE A 47 8.83 -35.64 -45.28
CA PHE A 47 7.54 -35.00 -45.01
C PHE A 47 7.11 -35.11 -43.56
N ALA A 48 7.32 -36.25 -42.89
CA ALA A 48 7.05 -36.40 -41.50
C ALA A 48 7.90 -35.44 -40.64
N TYR A 49 9.19 -35.30 -40.94
CA TYR A 49 10.09 -34.34 -40.31
C TYR A 49 9.67 -32.90 -40.50
N LEU A 50 9.31 -32.51 -41.73
CA LEU A 50 8.85 -31.16 -42.05
C LEU A 50 7.52 -30.87 -41.31
N THR A 51 6.60 -31.85 -41.28
CA THR A 51 5.33 -31.71 -40.61
C THR A 51 5.53 -31.56 -39.10
N ASP A 52 6.35 -32.38 -38.48
CA ASP A 52 6.71 -32.28 -37.07
C ASP A 52 7.34 -30.92 -36.74
N THR A 53 8.25 -30.44 -37.60
CA THR A 53 8.85 -29.11 -37.46
C THR A 53 7.80 -28.00 -37.53
N TYR A 54 6.85 -28.08 -38.48
CA TYR A 54 5.78 -27.09 -38.59
C TYR A 54 4.79 -27.16 -37.42
N THR A 55 4.44 -28.35 -36.97
CA THR A 55 3.60 -28.54 -35.79
C THR A 55 4.26 -27.91 -34.55
N TYR A 56 5.53 -28.20 -34.34
CA TYR A 56 6.31 -27.55 -33.26
C TYR A 56 6.29 -26.02 -33.34
N GLN A 57 6.44 -25.44 -34.55
CA GLN A 57 6.35 -24.00 -34.73
C GLN A 57 4.94 -23.44 -34.42
N LEU A 58 3.89 -24.19 -34.80
CA LEU A 58 2.49 -23.81 -34.52
C LEU A 58 2.16 -23.88 -33.04
N ASP A 59 2.76 -24.82 -32.31
CA ASP A 59 2.56 -24.97 -30.86
C ASP A 59 3.35 -23.95 -30.04
N THR A 60 4.31 -23.25 -30.68
CA THR A 60 5.12 -22.25 -29.98
C THR A 60 4.28 -21.01 -29.68
N ILE A 61 3.95 -20.80 -28.41
CA ILE A 61 3.34 -19.57 -27.94
C ILE A 61 4.44 -18.53 -27.78
N THR A 62 4.47 -17.57 -28.69
CA THR A 62 5.43 -16.45 -28.66
C THR A 62 5.04 -15.43 -27.60
N ASP A 63 5.98 -14.56 -27.22
CA ASP A 63 5.70 -13.45 -26.29
C ASP A 63 4.65 -12.48 -26.85
N GLU A 64 4.56 -12.33 -28.20
CA GLU A 64 3.50 -11.55 -28.83
C GLU A 64 2.11 -12.16 -28.59
N HIS A 65 1.99 -13.49 -28.67
CA HIS A 65 0.74 -14.17 -28.32
C HIS A 65 0.40 -13.94 -26.84
N ARG A 66 1.38 -14.03 -25.97
CA ARG A 66 1.18 -13.76 -24.52
C ARG A 66 0.72 -12.34 -24.26
N ARG A 67 1.35 -11.32 -24.89
CA ARG A 67 0.89 -9.92 -24.80
C ARG A 67 -0.55 -9.76 -25.28
N LYS A 68 -0.91 -10.39 -26.39
CA LYS A 68 -2.30 -10.36 -26.90
C LYS A 68 -3.30 -11.02 -25.96
N TYR A 69 -2.94 -12.13 -25.31
CA TYR A 69 -3.79 -12.76 -24.31
C TYR A 69 -3.99 -11.87 -23.07
N LEU A 70 -2.93 -11.24 -22.56
CA LEU A 70 -3.06 -10.26 -21.48
C LEU A 70 -3.96 -9.10 -21.90
N GLY A 71 -3.75 -8.53 -23.11
CA GLY A 71 -4.58 -7.45 -23.63
C GLY A 71 -6.06 -7.82 -23.80
N LEU A 72 -6.39 -9.08 -24.13
CA LEU A 72 -7.79 -9.56 -24.17
C LEU A 72 -8.44 -9.58 -22.78
N MET A 73 -7.65 -9.73 -21.72
CA MET A 73 -8.10 -9.65 -20.32
C MET A 73 -8.10 -8.22 -19.78
N GLY A 74 -7.65 -7.24 -20.59
CA GLY A 74 -7.49 -5.85 -20.14
C GLY A 74 -6.19 -5.57 -19.41
N GLU A 75 -5.30 -6.57 -19.33
CA GLU A 75 -4.07 -6.53 -18.54
C GLU A 75 -2.83 -6.28 -19.41
N ARG A 76 -1.77 -5.78 -18.77
CA ARG A 76 -0.45 -5.53 -19.38
C ARG A 76 0.64 -5.71 -18.33
N PRO A 77 1.89 -5.95 -18.76
CA PRO A 77 3.01 -5.79 -17.86
C PRO A 77 3.08 -4.36 -17.31
N ASP A 78 3.33 -4.24 -16.03
CA ASP A 78 3.50 -2.94 -15.39
C ASP A 78 4.76 -2.25 -15.93
N PRO A 79 4.69 -0.95 -16.23
CA PRO A 79 5.86 -0.19 -16.64
C PRO A 79 6.87 -0.05 -15.51
N PRO A 80 8.12 0.35 -15.81
CA PRO A 80 9.06 0.73 -14.77
C PRO A 80 8.48 1.86 -13.90
N GLU A 81 8.68 1.76 -12.59
CA GLU A 81 8.23 2.77 -11.62
C GLU A 81 9.41 3.57 -11.07
N ALA A 82 9.20 4.86 -10.87
CA ALA A 82 10.19 5.73 -10.29
C ALA A 82 10.17 5.64 -8.75
N ALA A 83 11.34 5.43 -8.15
CA ALA A 83 11.48 5.57 -6.71
C ALA A 83 11.16 7.01 -6.29
N THR A 84 10.50 7.17 -5.16
CA THR A 84 10.25 8.46 -4.52
C THR A 84 11.03 8.59 -3.23
N ILE A 85 11.45 9.80 -2.91
CA ILE A 85 12.18 10.12 -1.69
C ILE A 85 11.70 11.44 -1.13
N GLN A 86 11.65 11.55 0.18
CA GLN A 86 11.42 12.81 0.86
C GLN A 86 12.74 13.50 1.18
N LEU A 87 12.85 14.76 0.76
CA LEU A 87 14.01 15.63 0.98
C LEU A 87 13.62 16.79 1.88
N SER A 88 14.39 17.02 2.92
CA SER A 88 14.29 18.21 3.76
C SER A 88 15.15 19.30 3.14
N MET A 89 14.59 20.49 2.97
CA MET A 89 15.32 21.66 2.46
C MET A 89 15.32 22.77 3.49
N SER A 90 16.41 23.55 3.56
CA SER A 90 16.51 24.68 4.49
C SER A 90 17.01 25.92 3.78
N LEU A 91 16.36 27.06 4.08
CA LEU A 91 16.77 28.37 3.63
C LEU A 91 17.83 28.97 4.58
N PRO A 92 18.68 29.88 4.10
CA PRO A 92 19.44 30.76 4.98
C PRO A 92 18.50 31.59 5.87
N ALA A 93 18.91 31.87 7.10
CA ALA A 93 18.09 32.64 8.04
C ALA A 93 17.83 34.08 7.54
N GLY A 94 16.56 34.49 7.63
CA GLY A 94 16.13 35.84 7.25
C GLY A 94 15.65 36.00 5.79
N GLU A 95 15.61 34.91 5.02
CA GLU A 95 15.13 34.96 3.62
C GLU A 95 13.60 34.86 3.50
N GLY A 96 12.92 34.57 4.62
CA GLY A 96 11.46 34.55 4.71
C GLY A 96 10.81 33.39 3.95
N ARG A 97 10.48 33.55 2.67
CA ARG A 97 9.84 32.52 1.83
C ARG A 97 10.42 32.54 0.44
N THR A 98 10.65 31.35 -0.08
CA THR A 98 11.14 31.16 -1.46
C THR A 98 10.52 29.92 -2.07
N ARG A 99 10.36 29.88 -3.40
CA ARG A 99 9.81 28.74 -4.12
C ARG A 99 10.87 27.96 -4.88
N VAL A 100 10.96 26.67 -4.62
CA VAL A 100 11.67 25.72 -5.46
C VAL A 100 10.66 25.08 -6.42
N PRO A 101 10.81 25.25 -7.75
CA PRO A 101 9.84 24.73 -8.71
C PRO A 101 9.92 23.23 -8.87
N ALA A 102 8.82 22.61 -9.28
CA ALA A 102 8.77 21.23 -9.76
C ALA A 102 9.77 21.02 -10.91
N GLY A 103 10.27 19.79 -11.07
CA GLY A 103 11.28 19.47 -12.10
C GLY A 103 12.70 19.98 -11.75
N THR A 104 12.92 20.47 -10.53
CA THR A 104 14.28 20.84 -10.10
C THR A 104 15.12 19.57 -9.92
N LYS A 105 16.24 19.50 -10.64
CA LYS A 105 17.09 18.30 -10.69
C LYS A 105 18.10 18.27 -9.54
N LEU A 106 18.16 17.13 -8.89
CA LEU A 106 19.12 16.82 -7.83
C LEU A 106 19.90 15.57 -8.22
N GLY A 107 21.19 15.57 -7.94
CA GLY A 107 22.07 14.43 -8.11
C GLY A 107 22.40 13.79 -6.77
N VAL A 108 22.49 12.46 -6.77
CA VAL A 108 23.10 11.69 -5.69
C VAL A 108 24.25 10.89 -6.26
N ILE A 109 25.41 10.96 -5.63
CA ILE A 109 26.58 10.18 -6.03
C ILE A 109 26.50 8.85 -5.29
N ASP A 110 26.11 7.79 -5.98
CA ASP A 110 26.32 6.44 -5.48
C ASP A 110 27.67 5.91 -5.95
N SER A 111 28.42 5.30 -5.01
CA SER A 111 29.77 4.80 -5.24
C SER A 111 29.86 3.65 -6.25
N ARG A 112 28.74 3.20 -6.81
CA ARG A 112 28.67 1.98 -7.65
C ARG A 112 28.52 2.22 -9.15
N ASP A 113 27.66 3.15 -9.59
CA ASP A 113 27.28 3.23 -11.02
C ASP A 113 27.17 4.65 -11.62
N GLY A 114 27.58 5.70 -10.91
CA GLY A 114 27.49 7.06 -11.41
C GLY A 114 26.56 7.95 -10.60
N GLU A 115 26.05 9.02 -11.21
CA GLU A 115 25.17 9.99 -10.60
C GLU A 115 23.71 9.62 -10.91
N THR A 116 22.95 9.28 -9.87
CA THR A 116 21.50 9.03 -9.97
C THR A 116 20.76 10.36 -9.86
N ILE A 117 19.86 10.66 -10.81
CA ILE A 117 19.15 11.94 -10.89
C ILE A 117 17.74 11.78 -10.31
N PHE A 118 17.37 12.75 -9.49
CA PHE A 118 16.01 12.94 -8.98
C PHE A 118 15.45 14.29 -9.41
N GLU A 119 14.15 14.36 -9.64
CA GLU A 119 13.44 15.62 -9.88
C GLU A 119 12.39 15.85 -8.80
N THR A 120 12.25 17.09 -8.33
CA THR A 120 11.14 17.48 -7.46
C THR A 120 9.81 17.26 -8.17
N VAL A 121 8.86 16.60 -7.48
CA VAL A 121 7.55 16.24 -8.06
C VAL A 121 6.64 17.47 -8.16
N ASP A 122 6.61 18.27 -7.09
CA ASP A 122 5.76 19.46 -6.97
C ASP A 122 6.58 20.72 -6.70
N ASP A 123 5.98 21.88 -6.95
CA ASP A 123 6.48 23.14 -6.40
C ASP A 123 6.47 23.09 -4.88
N VAL A 124 7.55 23.53 -4.24
CA VAL A 124 7.63 23.67 -2.80
C VAL A 124 7.94 25.10 -2.41
N ASP A 125 7.13 25.63 -1.50
CA ASP A 125 7.40 26.91 -0.87
C ASP A 125 8.18 26.64 0.42
N LEU A 126 9.44 27.00 0.42
CA LEU A 126 10.31 26.94 1.59
C LEU A 126 10.11 28.19 2.45
N ILE A 127 10.08 28.01 3.75
CA ILE A 127 9.95 29.10 4.74
C ILE A 127 11.10 29.02 5.75
N ASP A 128 11.48 30.14 6.33
CA ASP A 128 12.53 30.21 7.35
C ASP A 128 11.99 29.99 8.78
N ALA A 129 10.67 29.91 8.97
CA ALA A 129 10.07 29.55 10.25
C ALA A 129 10.34 28.07 10.59
N GLU A 130 10.69 27.80 11.84
CA GLU A 130 10.95 26.46 12.35
C GLU A 130 9.82 25.96 13.24
N LEU A 131 9.60 24.64 13.23
CA LEU A 131 8.70 23.96 14.16
C LEU A 131 9.42 23.78 15.50
N ALA A 132 9.21 24.75 16.41
CA ALA A 132 9.89 24.81 17.69
C ALA A 132 9.31 23.87 18.75
N ARG A 133 8.00 23.54 18.67
CA ARG A 133 7.33 22.70 19.67
C ARG A 133 6.29 21.77 19.02
N VAL A 134 6.23 20.55 19.54
CA VAL A 134 5.19 19.56 19.23
C VAL A 134 4.61 19.02 20.52
N VAL A 135 3.31 19.25 20.75
CA VAL A 135 2.64 18.91 22.02
C VAL A 135 1.31 18.23 21.76
N THR A 136 1.03 17.15 22.48
CA THR A 136 -0.27 16.50 22.48
C THR A 136 -1.05 16.85 23.73
N GLU A 137 -2.33 17.24 23.58
CA GLU A 137 -3.27 17.41 24.69
C GLU A 137 -4.31 16.28 24.63
N HIS A 138 -4.47 15.57 25.75
CA HIS A 138 -5.44 14.47 25.87
C HIS A 138 -6.03 14.41 27.28
N GLY A 139 -7.35 14.41 27.39
CA GLY A 139 -8.03 14.48 28.69
C GLY A 139 -7.55 15.73 29.45
N ASP A 140 -7.07 15.53 30.68
CA ASP A 140 -6.51 16.62 31.53
C ASP A 140 -4.98 16.71 31.44
N GLY A 141 -4.36 15.93 30.52
CA GLY A 141 -2.89 15.82 30.40
C GLY A 141 -2.33 16.44 29.13
N ARG A 142 -1.05 16.82 29.22
CA ARG A 142 -0.24 17.30 28.10
C ARG A 142 1.07 16.54 28.05
N THR A 143 1.52 16.25 26.83
CA THR A 143 2.81 15.59 26.61
C THR A 143 3.59 16.36 25.55
N ASP A 144 4.82 16.76 25.89
CA ASP A 144 5.76 17.42 24.98
C ASP A 144 6.53 16.34 24.20
N HIS A 145 6.41 16.36 22.88
CA HIS A 145 7.05 15.45 21.94
C HIS A 145 8.15 16.12 21.12
N THR A 146 8.50 17.36 21.39
CA THR A 146 9.48 18.13 20.60
C THR A 146 10.79 17.37 20.41
N GLN A 147 11.28 16.73 21.48
CA GLN A 147 12.52 15.96 21.42
C GLN A 147 12.35 14.66 20.60
N ALA A 148 11.20 14.00 20.70
CA ALA A 148 10.91 12.80 19.89
C ALA A 148 10.76 13.17 18.42
N ASN A 149 10.10 14.30 18.12
CA ASN A 149 9.90 14.80 16.75
C ASN A 149 11.20 15.15 16.00
N SER A 150 12.26 15.48 16.74
CA SER A 150 13.56 15.87 16.18
C SER A 150 14.60 14.74 16.13
N LYS A 151 14.27 13.55 16.68
CA LYS A 151 15.24 12.47 16.87
C LYS A 151 14.82 11.22 16.12
N GLU A 152 15.63 10.80 15.17
CA GLU A 152 15.46 9.57 14.41
C GLU A 152 15.31 8.34 15.32
N GLY A 153 14.38 7.44 14.98
CA GLY A 153 14.08 6.22 15.72
C GLY A 153 13.25 6.43 16.99
N MET A 154 12.69 7.63 17.20
CA MET A 154 11.71 7.89 18.24
C MET A 154 10.36 8.25 17.60
N PHE A 155 9.31 7.63 18.08
CA PHE A 155 7.95 7.93 17.65
C PHE A 155 7.08 8.36 18.83
N TYR A 156 5.94 8.99 18.53
CA TYR A 156 4.98 9.44 19.54
C TYR A 156 3.55 9.35 19.01
N ARG A 157 2.57 9.29 19.94
CA ARG A 157 1.15 9.23 19.60
C ARG A 157 0.60 10.64 19.39
N ALA A 158 0.18 10.95 18.16
CA ALA A 158 -0.28 12.28 17.76
C ALA A 158 -1.40 12.85 18.64
N PHE A 159 -2.34 12.02 19.07
CA PHE A 159 -3.51 12.42 19.85
C PHE A 159 -3.58 11.73 21.22
N GLY A 160 -2.43 11.26 21.72
CA GLY A 160 -2.33 10.54 22.98
C GLY A 160 -2.78 9.08 22.91
N PRO A 161 -2.81 8.38 24.05
CA PRO A 161 -2.93 6.92 24.09
C PRO A 161 -4.26 6.35 23.61
N ARG A 162 -5.34 7.13 23.59
CA ARG A 162 -6.68 6.68 23.17
C ARG A 162 -7.23 7.39 21.93
N ALA A 163 -6.56 8.45 21.48
CA ALA A 163 -6.96 9.26 20.32
C ALA A 163 -8.50 9.53 20.27
N ALA A 164 -9.05 10.05 21.37
CA ALA A 164 -10.48 10.28 21.51
C ALA A 164 -10.91 11.66 20.99
N PRO A 165 -12.20 11.88 20.65
CA PRO A 165 -12.70 13.20 20.30
C PRO A 165 -12.34 14.27 21.34
N GLY A 166 -11.88 15.41 20.84
CA GLY A 166 -11.39 16.52 21.67
C GLY A 166 -9.88 16.51 21.92
N ASN A 167 -9.19 15.39 21.70
CA ASN A 167 -7.72 15.36 21.78
C ASN A 167 -7.08 16.13 20.63
N THR A 168 -5.91 16.74 20.87
CA THR A 168 -5.26 17.64 19.93
C THR A 168 -3.77 17.36 19.78
N LEU A 169 -3.26 17.58 18.58
CA LEU A 169 -1.84 17.74 18.25
C LEU A 169 -1.57 19.23 18.02
N CYS A 170 -0.76 19.86 18.87
CA CYS A 170 -0.43 21.27 18.82
C CYS A 170 0.99 21.46 18.27
N LEU A 171 1.13 22.36 17.32
CA LEU A 171 2.37 22.71 16.64
C LEU A 171 2.71 24.18 16.93
N GLY A 172 3.87 24.43 17.53
CA GLY A 172 4.35 25.77 17.88
C GLY A 172 5.53 26.19 16.98
N PHE A 173 5.41 27.35 16.31
CA PHE A 173 6.36 27.88 15.36
C PHE A 173 7.07 29.10 15.95
N ASP A 174 8.36 29.25 15.69
CA ASP A 174 9.17 30.40 16.15
C ASP A 174 9.09 31.60 15.21
N GLY A 175 8.46 31.44 14.04
CA GLY A 175 8.20 32.47 13.03
C GLY A 175 6.82 32.32 12.40
N ASP A 176 6.49 33.19 11.45
CA ASP A 176 5.23 33.08 10.69
C ASP A 176 5.24 31.85 9.79
N PRO A 177 4.45 30.79 10.10
CA PRO A 177 4.43 29.58 9.28
C PRO A 177 3.85 29.79 7.88
N PHE A 178 3.14 30.90 7.65
CA PHE A 178 2.69 31.26 6.31
C PHE A 178 3.68 32.17 5.56
N ALA A 179 4.57 32.88 6.29
CA ALA A 179 5.62 33.76 5.73
C ALA A 179 5.14 34.62 4.54
N GLY A 180 3.95 35.24 4.69
CA GLY A 180 3.33 36.08 3.65
C GLY A 180 2.73 35.36 2.46
N GLY A 181 2.79 34.04 2.40
CA GLY A 181 2.14 33.21 1.37
C GLY A 181 0.69 32.85 1.69
N ASP A 182 0.00 32.23 0.72
CA ASP A 182 -1.40 31.87 0.82
C ASP A 182 -1.63 30.50 1.49
N SER A 183 -0.59 29.68 1.65
CA SER A 183 -0.70 28.34 2.23
C SER A 183 0.56 27.90 2.95
N LEU A 184 0.38 26.96 3.88
CA LEU A 184 1.42 26.23 4.60
C LEU A 184 1.32 24.73 4.25
N ALA A 185 2.44 24.10 3.96
CA ALA A 185 2.55 22.66 3.79
C ALA A 185 3.26 22.04 5.01
N ILE A 186 2.60 21.08 5.64
CA ILE A 186 3.12 20.31 6.77
C ILE A 186 3.24 18.86 6.32
N THR A 187 4.42 18.27 6.46
CA THR A 187 4.63 16.84 6.20
C THR A 187 4.54 16.07 7.50
N VAL A 188 3.82 14.98 7.47
CA VAL A 188 3.62 14.05 8.59
C VAL A 188 4.28 12.73 8.22
N ASP A 189 5.25 12.30 9.01
CA ASP A 189 5.87 10.97 8.87
C ASP A 189 5.17 10.03 9.84
N PHE A 190 4.52 9.04 9.27
CA PHE A 190 3.71 8.09 10.01
C PHE A 190 4.56 6.87 10.39
N HIS A 191 4.46 6.43 11.65
CA HIS A 191 5.13 5.24 12.15
C HIS A 191 4.19 4.05 12.09
N ASP A 192 4.48 3.05 11.25
CA ASP A 192 3.65 1.87 11.02
C ASP A 192 4.41 0.53 11.07
N ASP A 193 5.66 0.54 11.54
CA ASP A 193 6.51 -0.65 11.63
C ASP A 193 5.88 -1.78 12.48
N ASP A 194 5.12 -1.41 13.51
CA ASP A 194 4.50 -2.33 14.48
C ASP A 194 3.05 -2.71 14.14
N VAL A 195 2.50 -2.23 13.02
CA VAL A 195 1.11 -2.46 12.64
C VAL A 195 0.99 -3.04 11.23
N PRO A 196 -0.03 -3.87 10.93
CA PRO A 196 -0.22 -4.36 9.58
C PRO A 196 -0.46 -3.19 8.62
N PRO A 197 -0.07 -3.34 7.34
CA PRO A 197 -0.39 -2.33 6.33
C PRO A 197 -1.90 -2.14 6.25
N PRO A 198 -2.37 -0.93 5.88
CA PRO A 198 -3.79 -0.70 5.61
C PRO A 198 -4.26 -1.59 4.46
N ALA A 199 -5.51 -2.04 4.54
CA ALA A 199 -6.11 -2.86 3.50
C ALA A 199 -6.20 -2.10 2.17
N THR A 200 -6.11 -2.85 1.07
CA THR A 200 -6.29 -2.36 -0.31
C THR A 200 -7.23 -3.28 -1.06
N HIS A 201 -7.94 -2.77 -2.06
CA HIS A 201 -8.82 -3.55 -2.91
C HIS A 201 -8.63 -3.16 -4.37
N GLY A 202 -7.94 -4.02 -5.13
CA GLY A 202 -7.56 -3.74 -6.51
C GLY A 202 -6.41 -2.74 -6.65
N ASP A 203 -6.03 -2.45 -7.92
CA ASP A 203 -4.91 -1.56 -8.26
C ASP A 203 -5.32 -0.09 -8.43
N ASP A 204 -6.62 0.20 -8.51
CA ASP A 204 -7.11 1.57 -8.65
C ASP A 204 -6.93 2.35 -7.34
N ASP A 205 -6.58 3.64 -7.45
CA ASP A 205 -6.42 4.58 -6.32
C ASP A 205 -7.64 4.48 -5.38
N PRO A 206 -7.49 3.83 -4.24
CA PRO A 206 -8.63 3.42 -3.44
C PRO A 206 -9.27 4.65 -2.83
N GLN A 207 -10.56 4.87 -3.08
CA GLN A 207 -11.34 5.85 -2.33
C GLN A 207 -11.31 5.48 -0.84
N PHE A 208 -10.34 6.04 -0.13
CA PHE A 208 -10.21 5.85 1.30
C PHE A 208 -11.19 6.73 2.06
N TYR A 209 -11.86 6.14 3.04
CA TYR A 209 -12.80 6.83 3.91
C TYR A 209 -12.33 6.71 5.36
N PRO A 210 -11.70 7.78 5.93
CA PRO A 210 -11.29 7.76 7.32
C PRO A 210 -12.45 7.48 8.27
N SER A 211 -12.24 6.68 9.31
CA SER A 211 -13.22 6.44 10.37
C SER A 211 -13.31 7.60 11.37
N VAL A 212 -12.47 8.61 11.20
CA VAL A 212 -12.34 9.78 12.08
C VAL A 212 -12.46 11.07 11.27
N ASN A 213 -13.00 12.09 11.89
CA ASN A 213 -13.02 13.45 11.37
C ASN A 213 -12.10 14.34 12.23
N VAL A 214 -11.15 15.01 11.58
CA VAL A 214 -10.23 15.95 12.23
C VAL A 214 -10.41 17.36 11.70
N GLY A 215 -10.12 18.35 12.52
CA GLY A 215 -10.15 19.75 12.12
C GLY A 215 -8.87 20.46 12.52
N TRP A 216 -8.39 21.31 11.63
CA TRP A 216 -7.27 22.19 11.91
C TRP A 216 -7.78 23.53 12.41
N GLU A 217 -7.06 24.10 13.38
CA GLU A 217 -7.44 25.33 14.07
C GLU A 217 -6.19 26.17 14.36
N TYR A 218 -6.36 27.49 14.45
CA TYR A 218 -5.33 28.44 14.87
C TYR A 218 -5.83 29.28 16.02
N CYS A 219 -4.93 29.79 16.84
CA CYS A 219 -5.26 30.59 17.99
C CYS A 219 -4.81 32.03 17.80
N LEU A 220 -5.71 32.99 18.02
CA LEU A 220 -5.42 34.43 18.01
C LEU A 220 -5.35 35.04 19.41
N ASP A 221 -5.84 34.33 20.42
CA ASP A 221 -5.95 34.83 21.79
C ASP A 221 -5.18 33.91 22.75
N TYR A 222 -3.94 34.28 23.02
CA TYR A 222 -3.05 33.50 23.89
C TYR A 222 -3.47 33.51 25.37
N GLU A 223 -4.10 34.57 25.85
CA GLU A 223 -4.56 34.65 27.23
C GLU A 223 -5.64 33.62 27.53
N ASN A 224 -6.41 33.27 26.51
CA ASN A 224 -7.52 32.33 26.57
C ASN A 224 -7.30 31.03 25.81
N ALA A 225 -6.10 30.76 25.33
CA ALA A 225 -5.79 29.60 24.47
C ALA A 225 -6.10 28.23 25.14
N GLY A 226 -6.20 28.17 26.45
CA GLY A 226 -6.73 26.99 27.15
C GLY A 226 -8.24 26.77 26.97
N ARG A 227 -8.95 27.70 26.35
CA ARG A 227 -10.38 27.61 26.06
C ARG A 227 -10.59 27.26 24.57
N ASN A 228 -11.51 26.35 24.29
CA ASN A 228 -11.78 25.95 22.91
C ASN A 228 -12.36 27.10 22.05
N ASP A 229 -12.97 28.10 22.65
CA ASP A 229 -13.54 29.27 21.96
C ASP A 229 -12.47 30.29 21.49
N ALA A 230 -11.22 30.18 21.95
CA ALA A 230 -10.08 30.96 21.46
C ALA A 230 -9.48 30.42 20.15
N TRP A 231 -9.89 29.26 19.71
CA TRP A 231 -9.40 28.61 18.52
C TRP A 231 -10.37 28.77 17.35
N HIS A 232 -9.84 29.16 16.21
CA HIS A 232 -10.60 29.39 14.98
C HIS A 232 -10.28 28.31 13.94
N PRO A 233 -11.26 27.87 13.14
CA PRO A 233 -11.04 26.85 12.13
C PRO A 233 -10.07 27.33 11.04
N LEU A 234 -9.20 26.42 10.61
CA LEU A 234 -8.24 26.60 9.54
C LEU A 234 -8.60 25.67 8.38
N SER A 235 -8.73 26.24 7.18
CA SER A 235 -9.14 25.49 6.00
C SER A 235 -8.02 24.57 5.52
N VAL A 236 -8.35 23.31 5.25
CA VAL A 236 -7.46 22.32 4.62
C VAL A 236 -7.76 22.28 3.13
N THR A 237 -6.78 22.57 2.29
CA THR A 237 -6.94 22.50 0.83
C THR A 237 -6.59 21.12 0.28
N ARG A 238 -5.69 20.39 0.97
CA ARG A 238 -5.32 19.01 0.65
C ARG A 238 -4.87 18.31 1.93
N ASP A 239 -5.39 17.11 2.16
CA ASP A 239 -4.92 16.21 3.21
C ASP A 239 -4.44 14.90 2.58
N GLY A 240 -3.12 14.75 2.43
CA GLY A 240 -2.49 13.53 1.95
C GLY A 240 -2.32 12.46 3.03
N THR A 241 -2.61 12.81 4.31
CA THR A 241 -2.53 11.87 5.43
C THR A 241 -3.81 11.08 5.64
N TYR A 242 -4.90 11.51 4.99
CA TYR A 242 -6.24 10.98 5.24
C TYR A 242 -6.59 10.97 6.73
N ALA A 243 -6.53 12.15 7.34
CA ALA A 243 -6.74 12.31 8.77
C ALA A 243 -5.75 11.47 9.62
N PHE A 244 -4.48 11.45 9.31
CA PHE A 244 -3.40 10.71 10.00
C PHE A 244 -3.53 9.18 9.95
N TYR A 245 -4.09 8.61 8.89
CA TYR A 245 -4.06 7.17 8.65
C TYR A 245 -2.77 6.69 7.96
N ARG A 246 -2.06 7.60 7.32
CA ARG A 246 -0.77 7.35 6.67
C ARG A 246 0.12 8.60 6.72
N GLY A 247 1.39 8.44 6.37
CA GLY A 247 2.28 9.55 6.10
C GLY A 247 1.82 10.36 4.88
N GLY A 248 2.10 11.66 4.89
CA GLY A 248 1.69 12.52 3.79
C GLY A 248 1.80 14.00 4.11
N ARG A 249 1.36 14.81 3.16
CA ARG A 249 1.41 16.27 3.26
C ARG A 249 0.02 16.84 3.47
N VAL A 250 -0.12 17.67 4.51
CA VAL A 250 -1.31 18.49 4.76
C VAL A 250 -1.03 19.91 4.28
N ARG A 251 -1.91 20.47 3.45
CA ARG A 251 -1.83 21.86 3.00
C ARG A 251 -2.94 22.68 3.63
N LEU A 252 -2.54 23.67 4.41
CA LEU A 252 -3.41 24.58 5.15
C LEU A 252 -3.47 25.92 4.43
N GLN A 253 -4.68 26.51 4.31
CA GLN A 253 -4.89 27.82 3.74
C GLN A 253 -4.63 28.90 4.79
N ARG A 254 -3.90 29.95 4.43
CA ARG A 254 -3.75 31.11 5.30
C ARG A 254 -5.13 31.73 5.58
N PRO A 255 -5.50 31.97 6.85
CA PRO A 255 -6.79 32.59 7.16
C PRO A 255 -6.80 34.09 6.87
N ASP A 256 -7.97 34.59 6.46
CA ASP A 256 -8.19 36.03 6.32
C ASP A 256 -8.00 36.69 7.69
N GLY A 257 -7.20 37.65 7.88
CA GLY A 257 -6.95 38.31 9.17
C GLY A 257 -5.84 37.68 10.02
N TRP A 258 -5.02 36.82 9.39
CA TRP A 258 -3.78 36.36 10.00
C TRP A 258 -2.79 37.52 10.12
N THR A 259 -2.56 37.99 11.36
CA THR A 259 -1.65 39.10 11.69
C THR A 259 -0.62 38.65 12.72
N PRO A 260 0.50 38.04 12.28
CA PRO A 260 1.51 37.50 13.19
C PRO A 260 2.21 38.54 14.06
N GLU A 261 2.19 39.81 13.66
CA GLU A 261 2.85 40.90 14.36
C GLU A 261 2.24 41.22 15.73
N ASP A 262 0.94 40.95 15.91
CA ASP A 262 0.24 41.15 17.18
C ASP A 262 0.54 40.04 18.22
N TRP A 263 1.22 38.97 17.83
CA TRP A 263 1.38 37.74 18.61
C TRP A 263 2.72 37.64 19.35
N ALA A 264 3.76 38.27 18.81
CA ALA A 264 5.09 38.31 19.43
C ALA A 264 5.12 39.07 20.77
N ALA A 265 4.02 39.77 21.11
CA ALA A 265 3.90 40.60 22.31
C ALA A 265 3.29 39.88 23.54
N GLY A 266 2.83 38.63 23.41
CA GLY A 266 2.22 37.86 24.51
C GLY A 266 3.25 37.44 25.56
N GLU A 267 3.07 37.90 26.83
CA GLU A 267 3.96 37.55 27.96
C GLU A 267 3.82 36.09 28.42
N HIS A 268 2.84 35.34 27.96
CA HIS A 268 2.53 33.98 28.41
C HIS A 268 2.42 33.00 27.24
N GLY A 269 3.29 32.00 27.21
CA GLY A 269 3.20 30.89 26.25
C GLY A 269 1.97 30.02 26.49
N LEU A 270 1.36 29.52 25.42
CA LEU A 270 0.14 28.71 25.43
C LEU A 270 0.20 27.47 26.35
N LEU A 271 1.38 26.95 26.60
CA LEU A 271 1.61 25.70 27.31
C LEU A 271 2.49 25.88 28.56
N GLY A 272 2.53 27.10 29.11
CA GLY A 272 3.35 27.42 30.30
C GLY A 272 4.85 27.41 30.02
N GLY A 273 5.22 27.54 28.74
CA GLY A 273 6.59 27.52 28.24
C GLY A 273 7.05 28.86 27.67
N GLU A 274 7.68 28.87 26.53
CA GLU A 274 8.33 30.03 25.94
C GLU A 274 7.32 31.03 25.33
N PRO A 275 7.43 32.32 25.62
CA PRO A 275 6.64 33.36 24.96
C PRO A 275 7.08 33.50 23.50
N GLY A 276 6.15 33.84 22.61
CA GLY A 276 6.44 34.22 21.22
C GLY A 276 6.29 33.11 20.17
N LEU A 277 5.75 31.94 20.50
CA LEU A 277 5.44 30.92 19.50
C LEU A 277 4.05 31.13 18.89
N LEU A 278 3.93 30.89 17.58
CA LEU A 278 2.68 30.85 16.84
C LEU A 278 2.12 29.42 16.86
N TRP A 279 0.82 29.26 17.19
CA TRP A 279 0.28 27.92 17.40
C TRP A 279 -0.81 27.55 16.40
N LEU A 280 -0.65 26.37 15.80
CA LEU A 280 -1.69 25.64 15.08
C LEU A 280 -1.98 24.35 15.83
N ARG A 281 -3.20 23.83 15.71
CA ARG A 281 -3.52 22.50 16.22
C ARG A 281 -4.41 21.71 15.27
N CYS A 282 -4.25 20.40 15.29
CA CYS A 282 -5.19 19.46 14.73
C CYS A 282 -5.98 18.81 15.86
N ARG A 283 -7.30 18.77 15.78
CA ARG A 283 -8.20 18.24 16.80
C ARG A 283 -9.09 17.15 16.22
N ILE A 284 -9.27 16.04 16.96
CA ILE A 284 -10.28 15.05 16.65
C ILE A 284 -11.66 15.63 16.94
N LEU A 285 -12.51 15.73 15.91
CA LEU A 285 -13.86 16.25 16.00
C LEU A 285 -14.87 15.15 16.32
N GLU A 286 -14.81 14.06 15.55
CA GLU A 286 -15.76 12.95 15.62
C GLU A 286 -15.07 11.63 15.27
N GLY A 287 -15.67 10.51 15.69
CA GLY A 287 -15.18 9.17 15.42
C GLY A 287 -14.02 8.76 16.34
N GLY A 288 -13.26 7.78 15.92
CA GLY A 288 -12.10 7.27 16.65
C GLY A 288 -11.24 6.39 15.77
N TYR A 289 -9.95 6.41 16.01
CA TYR A 289 -9.01 5.52 15.33
C TYR A 289 -9.07 4.12 15.95
N GLU A 290 -8.93 3.10 15.14
CA GLU A 290 -8.76 1.71 15.56
C GLU A 290 -7.43 1.56 16.32
N ILE A 291 -6.40 2.25 15.82
CA ILE A 291 -5.09 2.37 16.43
C ILE A 291 -4.75 3.84 16.55
N PRO A 292 -4.39 4.35 17.74
CA PRO A 292 -3.95 5.74 17.88
C PRO A 292 -2.78 6.03 16.95
N PRO A 293 -2.84 7.07 16.08
CA PRO A 293 -1.79 7.39 15.13
C PRO A 293 -0.45 7.61 15.82
N GLN A 294 0.57 6.93 15.32
CA GLN A 294 1.95 7.08 15.75
C GLN A 294 2.71 7.83 14.66
N LEU A 295 3.52 8.80 15.07
CA LEU A 295 4.30 9.63 14.15
C LEU A 295 5.78 9.51 14.48
N ASP A 296 6.60 9.33 13.45
CA ASP A 296 8.05 9.53 13.52
C ASP A 296 8.38 11.01 13.55
N GLY A 297 7.54 11.84 12.92
CA GLY A 297 7.69 13.28 13.01
C GLY A 297 6.71 14.10 12.21
N VAL A 298 6.76 15.40 12.46
CA VAL A 298 6.11 16.45 11.69
C VAL A 298 7.18 17.43 11.25
N ALA A 299 7.17 17.83 9.99
CA ALA A 299 8.19 18.72 9.44
C ALA A 299 7.65 19.73 8.45
N LEU A 300 8.39 20.82 8.30
CA LEU A 300 8.24 21.84 7.27
C LEU A 300 9.30 21.65 6.18
N ASN A 301 9.13 22.34 5.05
CA ASN A 301 10.13 22.42 3.99
C ASN A 301 10.55 21.03 3.46
N VAL A 302 9.61 20.10 3.38
CA VAL A 302 9.82 18.77 2.82
C VAL A 302 9.28 18.73 1.40
N VAL A 303 10.09 18.27 0.46
CA VAL A 303 9.72 18.04 -0.92
C VAL A 303 9.84 16.56 -1.26
N GLU A 304 8.92 16.07 -2.06
CA GLU A 304 9.04 14.77 -2.68
C GLU A 304 9.83 14.90 -3.99
N ALA A 305 10.83 14.06 -4.18
CA ALA A 305 11.56 13.94 -5.42
C ALA A 305 11.46 12.51 -5.94
N ALA A 306 11.35 12.35 -7.26
CA ALA A 306 11.26 11.08 -7.94
C ALA A 306 12.52 10.79 -8.75
N HIS A 307 12.95 9.53 -8.79
CA HIS A 307 14.06 9.06 -9.63
C HIS A 307 13.65 9.12 -11.10
N ARG A 308 13.72 10.31 -11.65
CA ARG A 308 13.40 10.59 -13.04
C ARG A 308 14.15 11.81 -13.53
N SER A 309 14.23 11.96 -14.86
CA SER A 309 14.76 13.16 -15.50
C SER A 309 13.93 13.49 -16.72
N THR A 310 13.47 14.73 -16.80
CA THR A 310 12.72 15.26 -17.94
C THR A 310 13.67 15.84 -18.96
N ILE A 311 13.48 15.48 -20.23
CA ILE A 311 14.21 15.99 -21.40
C ILE A 311 13.21 16.56 -22.39
N GLU A 312 13.55 17.70 -22.98
CA GLU A 312 12.75 18.41 -23.97
C GLU A 312 13.47 18.45 -25.32
N ASP A 313 12.67 18.46 -26.40
CA ASP A 313 13.12 18.69 -27.78
C ASP A 313 14.20 17.70 -28.29
N GLU A 314 14.14 16.42 -27.89
CA GLU A 314 15.06 15.41 -28.40
C GLU A 314 14.64 14.89 -29.78
N GLN A 315 15.53 15.01 -30.78
CA GLN A 315 15.33 14.38 -32.06
C GLN A 315 15.62 12.87 -32.02
N LEU A 316 14.58 12.05 -32.15
CA LEU A 316 14.71 10.60 -32.10
C LEU A 316 15.43 10.03 -33.30
N ARG A 317 16.25 8.99 -33.04
CA ARG A 317 17.03 8.31 -34.08
C ARG A 317 16.31 7.06 -34.55
N ARG A 318 16.16 6.92 -35.85
CA ARG A 318 15.63 5.69 -36.45
C ARG A 318 16.62 4.53 -36.24
N THR A 319 16.13 3.43 -35.64
CA THR A 319 16.96 2.26 -35.33
C THR A 319 16.94 1.19 -36.40
N ASN A 320 15.83 1.06 -37.12
CA ASN A 320 15.70 0.15 -38.24
C ASN A 320 15.83 0.94 -39.58
N GLY A 321 16.93 0.75 -40.25
CA GLY A 321 17.21 1.38 -41.52
C GLY A 321 18.01 0.45 -42.39
N GLY A 322 18.02 0.68 -43.70
CA GLY A 322 18.76 -0.08 -44.70
C GLY A 322 17.87 -0.64 -45.80
N ASP A 323 18.38 -1.60 -46.57
CA ASP A 323 17.71 -2.20 -47.74
C ASP A 323 16.66 -3.28 -47.39
N ASP A 324 16.33 -3.43 -46.09
CA ASP A 324 15.31 -4.38 -45.63
C ASP A 324 13.90 -3.81 -45.92
N PRO A 325 13.09 -4.48 -46.78
CA PRO A 325 11.73 -4.04 -47.04
C PRO A 325 10.83 -3.98 -45.82
N ALA A 326 11.06 -4.84 -44.81
CA ALA A 326 10.31 -4.82 -43.55
C ALA A 326 10.59 -3.54 -42.77
N ALA A 327 11.82 -3.05 -42.75
CA ALA A 327 12.21 -1.80 -42.12
C ALA A 327 11.56 -0.55 -42.72
N LEU A 328 11.06 -0.64 -43.98
CA LEU A 328 10.32 0.44 -44.60
C LEU A 328 8.86 0.53 -44.12
N ILE A 329 8.33 -0.58 -43.67
CA ILE A 329 6.93 -0.71 -43.23
C ILE A 329 6.79 -0.43 -41.73
N GLU A 330 7.68 -1.00 -40.91
CA GLU A 330 7.73 -0.75 -39.49
C GLU A 330 8.84 0.22 -39.14
N GLN A 331 8.52 1.48 -38.90
CA GLN A 331 9.50 2.48 -38.50
C GLN A 331 9.64 2.52 -36.98
N VAL A 332 10.86 2.25 -36.50
CA VAL A 332 11.21 2.26 -35.08
C VAL A 332 12.25 3.33 -34.80
N TYR A 333 12.00 4.15 -33.82
CA TYR A 333 12.89 5.21 -33.37
C TYR A 333 13.24 4.98 -31.90
N ALA A 334 14.44 5.38 -31.46
CA ALA A 334 14.92 5.22 -30.10
C ALA A 334 15.20 6.56 -29.43
N PHE A 335 14.92 6.61 -28.14
CA PHE A 335 15.37 7.65 -27.22
C PHE A 335 16.85 7.46 -26.87
N GLU A 336 17.50 8.51 -26.42
CA GLU A 336 18.90 8.45 -25.96
C GLU A 336 18.99 7.83 -24.55
N HIS A 337 17.98 8.05 -23.72
CA HIS A 337 17.94 7.56 -22.34
C HIS A 337 16.77 6.60 -22.13
N THR A 338 17.02 5.53 -21.39
CA THR A 338 16.07 4.47 -21.05
C THR A 338 16.18 4.09 -19.58
N PRO A 339 15.13 3.52 -18.97
CA PRO A 339 13.77 3.33 -19.49
C PRO A 339 13.01 4.66 -19.62
N VAL A 340 11.97 4.69 -20.46
CA VAL A 340 11.12 5.86 -20.67
C VAL A 340 9.81 5.68 -19.90
N LEU A 341 9.48 6.63 -19.03
CA LEU A 341 8.26 6.62 -18.24
C LEU A 341 7.07 7.24 -18.99
N GLU A 342 7.31 8.39 -19.61
CA GLU A 342 6.33 9.17 -20.36
C GLU A 342 7.00 9.78 -21.60
N ALA A 343 6.26 9.95 -22.69
CA ALA A 343 6.76 10.66 -23.85
C ALA A 343 5.64 11.32 -24.65
N ASP A 344 5.89 12.55 -25.10
CA ASP A 344 5.10 13.28 -26.09
C ASP A 344 5.89 13.32 -27.40
N VAL A 345 5.37 12.65 -28.44
CA VAL A 345 6.08 12.50 -29.70
C VAL A 345 5.38 13.27 -30.82
N SER A 346 6.16 14.02 -31.62
CA SER A 346 5.70 14.70 -32.80
C SER A 346 6.44 14.22 -34.06
N VAL A 347 5.76 14.33 -35.21
CA VAL A 347 6.32 14.04 -36.50
C VAL A 347 6.11 15.27 -37.39
N ASP A 348 7.19 15.89 -37.83
CA ASP A 348 7.19 17.17 -38.59
C ASP A 348 6.39 18.29 -37.89
N GLY A 349 6.35 18.26 -36.53
CA GLY A 349 5.63 19.22 -35.67
C GLY A 349 4.16 18.89 -35.42
N ASP A 350 3.62 17.82 -36.01
CA ASP A 350 2.29 17.31 -35.69
C ASP A 350 2.40 16.33 -34.48
N VAL A 351 1.66 16.58 -33.40
CA VAL A 351 1.61 15.71 -32.21
C VAL A 351 0.88 14.43 -32.56
N TRP A 352 1.48 13.29 -32.18
CA TRP A 352 0.90 11.96 -32.35
C TRP A 352 0.44 11.43 -30.99
N ALA A 353 -0.53 10.51 -31.00
CA ALA A 353 -1.10 9.93 -29.79
C ALA A 353 -0.49 8.56 -29.48
N GLU A 354 -0.12 8.35 -28.21
CA GLU A 354 0.27 7.03 -27.73
C GLU A 354 -0.93 6.09 -27.71
N VAL A 355 -0.74 4.89 -28.24
CA VAL A 355 -1.70 3.78 -28.15
C VAL A 355 -0.97 2.53 -27.68
N THR A 356 -1.73 1.61 -27.13
CA THR A 356 -1.16 0.36 -26.61
C THR A 356 -0.78 -0.63 -27.69
N ASP A 357 -1.58 -0.63 -28.75
CA ASP A 357 -1.36 -1.39 -29.99
C ASP A 357 -2.09 -0.69 -31.14
N PHE A 358 -1.88 -1.18 -32.36
CA PHE A 358 -2.50 -0.61 -33.54
C PHE A 358 -3.81 -1.30 -33.97
N ASP A 359 -4.36 -2.22 -33.18
CA ASP A 359 -5.52 -3.04 -33.59
C ASP A 359 -6.77 -2.22 -33.89
N ALA A 360 -6.98 -1.12 -33.19
CA ALA A 360 -8.06 -0.17 -33.42
C ALA A 360 -7.68 1.01 -34.35
N SER A 361 -6.43 1.10 -34.80
CA SER A 361 -5.94 2.24 -35.59
C SER A 361 -6.23 2.10 -37.08
N GLY A 362 -6.80 3.15 -37.68
CA GLY A 362 -7.00 3.26 -39.13
C GLY A 362 -5.75 3.79 -39.83
N PRO A 363 -5.70 3.73 -41.17
CA PRO A 363 -4.51 4.08 -41.97
C PRO A 363 -4.11 5.56 -41.94
N THR A 364 -4.95 6.42 -41.40
CA THR A 364 -4.71 7.88 -41.30
C THR A 364 -4.45 8.35 -39.89
N ASP A 365 -4.62 7.46 -38.89
CA ASP A 365 -4.53 7.83 -37.50
C ASP A 365 -3.07 8.02 -37.08
N THR A 366 -2.78 9.16 -36.49
CA THR A 366 -1.45 9.56 -36.02
C THR A 366 -1.16 8.95 -34.67
N HIS A 367 -0.93 7.63 -34.64
CA HIS A 367 -0.69 6.85 -33.43
C HIS A 367 0.73 6.28 -33.42
N TYR A 368 1.27 6.14 -32.21
CA TYR A 368 2.51 5.41 -31.95
C TYR A 368 2.36 4.47 -30.75
N VAL A 369 3.20 3.46 -30.70
CA VAL A 369 3.34 2.53 -29.57
C VAL A 369 4.70 2.77 -28.94
N LEU A 370 4.72 2.96 -27.60
CA LEU A 370 5.93 3.17 -26.81
C LEU A 370 6.32 1.87 -26.12
N ASP A 371 7.54 1.40 -26.39
CA ASP A 371 8.21 0.40 -25.56
C ASP A 371 9.03 1.15 -24.52
N ARG A 372 8.54 1.13 -23.28
CA ARG A 372 9.11 1.91 -22.17
C ARG A 372 10.46 1.36 -21.71
N GLU A 373 10.60 0.04 -21.68
CA GLU A 373 11.82 -0.59 -21.19
C GLU A 373 12.98 -0.39 -22.17
N GLU A 374 12.75 -0.63 -23.47
CA GLU A 374 13.76 -0.46 -24.51
C GLU A 374 13.89 1.00 -24.99
N GLY A 375 13.00 1.92 -24.57
CA GLY A 375 12.96 3.31 -25.01
C GLY A 375 12.81 3.41 -26.51
N ARG A 376 11.80 2.76 -27.08
CA ARG A 376 11.54 2.74 -28.51
C ARG A 376 10.13 3.17 -28.86
N VAL A 377 10.01 3.97 -29.89
CA VAL A 377 8.74 4.35 -30.50
C VAL A 377 8.57 3.60 -31.80
N ARG A 378 7.45 2.90 -31.96
CA ARG A 378 7.04 2.22 -33.16
C ARG A 378 5.83 2.92 -33.76
N PHE A 379 5.84 3.13 -35.08
CA PHE A 379 4.75 3.73 -35.83
C PHE A 379 3.98 2.69 -36.65
N GLY A 380 2.77 3.06 -37.09
CA GLY A 380 1.93 2.20 -37.92
C GLY A 380 2.54 1.90 -39.28
N ASP A 381 1.99 0.88 -39.96
CA ASP A 381 2.43 0.36 -41.24
C ASP A 381 1.71 1.00 -42.46
N GLY A 382 0.83 1.98 -42.20
CA GLY A 382 -0.01 2.62 -43.23
C GLY A 382 -1.33 1.89 -43.50
N VAL A 383 -1.54 0.72 -42.87
CA VAL A 383 -2.82 -0.01 -42.85
C VAL A 383 -3.45 0.09 -41.44
N ARG A 384 -2.61 -0.14 -40.45
CA ARG A 384 -2.93 0.02 -39.02
C ARG A 384 -2.04 1.12 -38.44
N GLY A 385 -2.59 2.32 -38.33
CA GLY A 385 -1.86 3.52 -37.99
C GLY A 385 -1.13 4.14 -39.19
N ARG A 386 -1.04 5.45 -39.19
CA ARG A 386 -0.32 6.22 -40.19
C ARG A 386 1.17 5.93 -40.10
N MET A 387 1.82 5.81 -41.25
CA MET A 387 3.27 5.69 -41.36
C MET A 387 3.87 7.10 -41.50
N PRO A 388 4.93 7.46 -40.73
CA PRO A 388 5.67 8.70 -40.92
C PRO A 388 6.19 8.83 -42.39
N PRO A 389 6.09 10.02 -43.00
CA PRO A 389 6.62 10.23 -44.36
C PRO A 389 8.13 9.94 -44.44
N PRO A 390 8.63 9.51 -45.60
CA PRO A 390 10.07 9.35 -45.77
C PRO A 390 10.82 10.66 -45.51
N GLY A 391 11.79 10.64 -44.60
CA GLY A 391 12.58 11.81 -44.23
C GLY A 391 11.93 12.74 -43.24
N ALA A 392 10.78 12.36 -42.64
CA ALA A 392 10.16 13.11 -41.57
C ALA A 392 11.07 13.22 -40.34
N THR A 393 10.99 14.35 -39.69
CA THR A 393 11.67 14.59 -38.39
C THR A 393 10.76 14.12 -37.27
N VAL A 394 11.24 13.15 -36.48
CA VAL A 394 10.56 12.65 -35.30
C VAL A 394 11.21 13.24 -34.06
N VAL A 395 10.44 13.93 -33.24
CA VAL A 395 10.92 14.62 -32.06
C VAL A 395 10.13 14.16 -30.86
N ALA A 396 10.81 13.83 -29.76
CA ALA A 396 10.21 13.79 -28.45
C ALA A 396 10.18 15.23 -27.92
N GLU A 397 9.02 15.86 -27.97
CA GLU A 397 8.84 17.24 -27.49
C GLU A 397 9.13 17.33 -26.00
N ARG A 398 8.69 16.32 -25.27
CA ARG A 398 9.00 16.08 -23.87
C ARG A 398 9.01 14.58 -23.63
N TYR A 399 10.01 14.09 -22.90
CA TYR A 399 9.92 12.76 -22.31
C TYR A 399 10.56 12.70 -20.93
N VAL A 400 10.12 11.74 -20.14
CA VAL A 400 10.62 11.46 -18.81
C VAL A 400 11.28 10.10 -18.83
N HIS A 401 12.53 10.03 -18.44
CA HIS A 401 13.25 8.78 -18.29
C HIS A 401 13.70 8.58 -16.83
N GLY A 402 14.00 7.34 -16.45
CA GLY A 402 14.36 6.95 -15.09
C GLY A 402 13.48 5.81 -14.61
N GLY A 403 13.26 5.72 -13.32
CA GLY A 403 12.59 4.57 -12.72
C GLY A 403 13.57 3.41 -12.46
N GLY A 404 13.01 2.26 -12.12
CA GLY A 404 13.81 1.10 -11.74
C GLY A 404 14.34 1.16 -10.31
N ARG A 405 14.99 0.07 -9.91
CA ARG A 405 15.50 -0.11 -8.53
C ARG A 405 16.67 0.78 -8.17
N GLU A 406 17.30 1.41 -9.15
CA GLU A 406 18.46 2.29 -8.93
C GLU A 406 18.10 3.53 -8.09
N GLY A 407 16.85 3.97 -8.17
CA GLY A 407 16.33 5.05 -7.35
C GLY A 407 16.08 4.70 -5.87
N ASN A 408 16.15 3.43 -5.48
CA ASN A 408 15.97 3.00 -4.09
C ASN A 408 17.27 3.25 -3.28
N VAL A 409 17.60 4.53 -3.11
CA VAL A 409 18.80 4.97 -2.40
C VAL A 409 18.58 4.98 -0.88
N PRO A 410 19.64 4.75 -0.07
CA PRO A 410 19.51 4.78 1.39
C PRO A 410 19.24 6.20 1.93
N SER A 411 18.64 6.30 3.11
CA SER A 411 18.42 7.59 3.81
C SER A 411 19.72 8.38 4.11
N SER A 412 20.88 7.71 4.09
CA SER A 412 22.19 8.34 4.25
C SER A 412 22.75 8.95 2.95
N ALA A 413 22.02 8.88 1.83
CA ALA A 413 22.46 9.43 0.55
C ALA A 413 22.60 10.96 0.62
N SER A 414 23.66 11.47 -0.01
CA SER A 414 23.94 12.91 -0.05
C SER A 414 23.45 13.52 -1.35
N PHE A 415 22.51 14.43 -1.27
CA PHE A 415 21.90 15.12 -2.40
C PHE A 415 22.57 16.47 -2.66
N HIS A 416 22.60 16.88 -3.91
CA HIS A 416 23.02 18.22 -4.33
C HIS A 416 22.23 18.64 -5.57
N PHE A 417 22.01 19.94 -5.71
CA PHE A 417 21.37 20.48 -6.92
C PHE A 417 22.33 20.42 -8.11
N LEU A 418 21.83 19.99 -9.26
CA LEU A 418 22.64 19.95 -10.50
C LEU A 418 22.84 21.34 -11.08
N ASP A 419 21.84 22.23 -10.99
CA ASP A 419 21.90 23.61 -11.45
C ASP A 419 21.99 24.57 -10.24
N ARG A 420 23.12 24.58 -9.58
CA ARG A 420 23.34 25.35 -8.34
C ARG A 420 23.29 26.87 -8.54
N ASP A 421 23.62 27.35 -9.74
CA ASP A 421 23.65 28.77 -10.05
C ASP A 421 22.29 29.33 -10.49
N ARG A 422 21.28 28.48 -10.60
CA ARG A 422 19.92 28.89 -10.95
C ARG A 422 19.34 29.78 -9.86
N GLU A 423 19.00 31.02 -10.24
CA GLU A 423 18.33 31.98 -9.37
C GLU A 423 16.87 31.54 -9.12
N ILE A 424 16.47 31.47 -7.85
CA ILE A 424 15.12 31.09 -7.41
C ILE A 424 14.36 32.29 -6.81
N ASP A 425 15.06 33.30 -6.34
CA ASP A 425 14.54 34.59 -5.91
C ASP A 425 15.64 35.64 -6.05
N THR A 426 15.32 36.92 -5.88
CA THR A 426 16.27 38.03 -6.03
C THR A 426 17.49 37.85 -5.10
N GLY A 427 18.61 37.45 -5.68
CA GLY A 427 19.88 37.23 -4.98
C GLY A 427 20.01 35.87 -4.27
N LEU A 428 19.06 34.97 -4.40
CA LEU A 428 19.08 33.61 -3.86
C LEU A 428 19.15 32.57 -4.99
N THR A 429 20.11 31.65 -4.88
CA THR A 429 20.28 30.56 -5.85
C THR A 429 19.97 29.21 -5.21
N LEU A 430 19.78 28.18 -6.04
CA LEU A 430 19.62 26.80 -5.54
C LEU A 430 20.85 26.34 -4.73
N GLY A 431 22.03 26.90 -5.01
CA GLY A 431 23.25 26.61 -4.27
C GLY A 431 23.27 27.10 -2.81
N ASP A 432 22.39 28.05 -2.47
CA ASP A 432 22.24 28.59 -1.11
C ASP A 432 21.28 27.77 -0.25
N VAL A 433 20.44 26.92 -0.89
CA VAL A 433 19.52 26.00 -0.22
C VAL A 433 20.25 24.72 0.16
N THR A 434 20.18 24.34 1.43
CA THR A 434 20.68 23.03 1.86
C THR A 434 19.64 21.96 1.66
N VAL A 435 20.07 20.76 1.24
CA VAL A 435 19.19 19.62 1.01
C VAL A 435 19.74 18.38 1.71
N ALA A 436 18.85 17.61 2.34
CA ALA A 436 19.20 16.34 2.98
C ALA A 436 18.08 15.31 2.77
N ALA A 437 18.45 14.05 2.64
CA ALA A 437 17.48 12.95 2.63
C ALA A 437 16.79 12.85 4.00
N ARG A 438 15.46 12.71 4.00
CA ARG A 438 14.64 12.50 5.19
C ARG A 438 14.21 11.04 5.33
N SER A 439 14.04 10.36 4.22
CA SER A 439 13.70 8.94 4.15
C SER A 439 14.63 8.22 3.18
N ALA A 440 14.57 6.91 3.13
CA ALA A 440 15.14 6.17 2.00
C ALA A 440 14.29 6.39 0.74
N GLY A 441 14.89 6.28 -0.43
CA GLY A 441 14.17 6.18 -1.69
C GLY A 441 13.47 4.82 -1.77
N THR A 442 12.18 4.81 -2.08
CA THR A 442 11.36 3.60 -2.13
C THR A 442 10.40 3.62 -3.32
N GLY A 443 9.85 2.45 -3.67
CA GLY A 443 8.86 2.31 -4.74
C GLY A 443 9.48 2.19 -6.14
N GLY A 444 10.80 2.28 -6.28
CA GLY A 444 11.46 2.05 -7.56
C GLY A 444 11.40 0.57 -7.96
N ALA A 445 10.82 0.29 -9.12
CA ALA A 445 10.70 -1.05 -9.68
C ALA A 445 11.05 -1.09 -11.16
N ASP A 446 11.75 -2.16 -11.55
CA ASP A 446 12.01 -2.43 -12.97
C ASP A 446 10.70 -2.85 -13.65
N GLY A 447 10.60 -2.67 -14.98
CA GLY A 447 9.42 -3.11 -15.71
C GLY A 447 9.09 -4.58 -15.48
N GLU A 448 7.80 -4.88 -15.39
CA GLU A 448 7.30 -6.23 -15.11
C GLU A 448 7.57 -7.17 -16.28
N SER A 449 8.12 -8.35 -16.01
CA SER A 449 8.26 -9.37 -17.04
C SER A 449 6.90 -9.94 -17.46
N LEU A 450 6.78 -10.39 -18.72
CA LEU A 450 5.55 -11.07 -19.19
C LEU A 450 5.15 -12.26 -18.31
N ALA A 451 6.13 -12.99 -17.75
CA ALA A 451 5.86 -14.14 -16.89
C ALA A 451 5.28 -13.71 -15.55
N ASP A 452 5.73 -12.57 -15.03
CA ASP A 452 5.22 -12.00 -13.78
C ASP A 452 3.83 -11.42 -14.00
N ALA A 453 3.59 -10.69 -15.10
CA ALA A 453 2.29 -10.17 -15.48
C ALA A 453 1.23 -11.29 -15.57
N PHE A 454 1.57 -12.43 -16.19
CA PHE A 454 0.69 -13.59 -16.20
C PHE A 454 0.41 -14.14 -14.81
N ARG A 455 1.39 -14.09 -13.92
CA ARG A 455 1.25 -14.58 -12.54
C ARG A 455 0.36 -13.65 -11.73
N ARG A 456 0.53 -12.34 -11.85
CA ARG A 456 -0.31 -11.29 -11.27
C ARG A 456 -1.75 -11.41 -11.77
N THR A 457 -1.98 -11.37 -13.07
CA THR A 457 -3.32 -11.50 -13.68
C THR A 457 -4.06 -12.75 -13.20
N LYS A 458 -3.35 -13.89 -13.08
CA LYS A 458 -3.96 -15.12 -12.53
C LYS A 458 -4.37 -14.99 -11.07
N HIS A 459 -3.65 -14.19 -10.30
CA HIS A 459 -4.01 -13.88 -8.91
C HIS A 459 -5.22 -12.95 -8.87
N ASP A 460 -5.23 -11.91 -9.67
CA ASP A 460 -6.26 -10.86 -9.70
C ASP A 460 -7.61 -11.39 -10.20
N LEU A 461 -7.59 -12.35 -11.14
CA LEU A 461 -8.80 -13.07 -11.57
C LEU A 461 -9.52 -13.86 -10.44
N ARG A 462 -8.87 -14.05 -9.28
CA ARG A 462 -9.47 -14.65 -8.10
C ARG A 462 -10.04 -13.63 -7.13
N THR A 463 -9.70 -12.37 -7.31
CA THR A 463 -10.25 -11.28 -6.51
C THR A 463 -11.70 -11.04 -6.89
N PRO A 464 -12.66 -11.11 -5.96
CA PRO A 464 -14.06 -10.94 -6.29
C PRO A 464 -14.35 -9.48 -6.68
N TYR A 465 -14.79 -9.26 -7.91
CA TYR A 465 -15.28 -7.96 -8.36
C TYR A 465 -16.76 -7.70 -7.98
N ARG A 466 -17.44 -8.71 -7.44
CA ARG A 466 -18.80 -8.68 -6.87
C ARG A 466 -18.86 -9.64 -5.70
N ALA A 467 -19.52 -9.21 -4.63
CA ALA A 467 -19.78 -10.08 -3.49
C ALA A 467 -21.05 -10.93 -3.79
N VAL A 468 -20.88 -12.23 -3.92
CA VAL A 468 -21.94 -13.20 -4.23
C VAL A 468 -22.05 -14.25 -3.13
N THR A 469 -20.90 -14.70 -2.61
CA THR A 469 -20.79 -15.69 -1.55
C THR A 469 -20.43 -15.02 -0.22
N GLU A 470 -20.61 -15.72 0.91
CA GLU A 470 -20.14 -15.25 2.23
C GLU A 470 -18.64 -14.94 2.22
N GLU A 471 -17.86 -15.76 1.49
CA GLU A 471 -16.42 -15.54 1.31
C GLU A 471 -16.12 -14.23 0.59
N ASP A 472 -16.89 -13.92 -0.48
CA ASP A 472 -16.73 -12.66 -1.22
C ASP A 472 -17.07 -11.46 -0.34
N TYR A 473 -18.18 -11.51 0.42
CA TYR A 473 -18.56 -10.45 1.35
C TYR A 473 -17.50 -10.24 2.43
N ARG A 474 -16.95 -11.34 2.98
CA ARG A 474 -15.86 -11.27 3.95
C ARG A 474 -14.60 -10.68 3.33
N TYR A 475 -14.23 -11.11 2.12
CA TYR A 475 -13.08 -10.59 1.40
C TYR A 475 -13.22 -9.08 1.16
N VAL A 476 -14.32 -8.64 0.56
CA VAL A 476 -14.57 -7.21 0.27
C VAL A 476 -14.56 -6.39 1.55
N ALA A 477 -15.19 -6.86 2.62
CA ALA A 477 -15.18 -6.15 3.90
C ALA A 477 -13.77 -5.97 4.45
N THR A 478 -12.97 -7.05 4.51
CA THR A 478 -11.61 -7.01 5.07
C THR A 478 -10.60 -6.27 4.18
N HIS A 479 -10.94 -6.02 2.92
CA HIS A 479 -10.16 -5.24 1.97
C HIS A 479 -10.69 -3.82 1.77
N THR A 480 -11.48 -3.29 2.72
CA THR A 480 -11.89 -1.89 2.69
C THR A 480 -10.66 -0.97 2.75
N PRO A 481 -10.40 -0.17 1.69
CA PRO A 481 -9.16 0.57 1.56
C PRO A 481 -8.87 1.49 2.75
N GLY A 482 -7.62 1.45 3.20
CA GLY A 482 -7.09 2.32 4.24
C GLY A 482 -7.40 1.90 5.68
N LEU A 483 -8.32 0.97 5.91
CA LEU A 483 -8.60 0.44 7.24
C LEU A 483 -7.70 -0.74 7.58
N ARG A 484 -7.49 -0.97 8.88
CA ARG A 484 -6.74 -2.12 9.39
C ARG A 484 -7.70 -3.09 10.08
N PHE A 485 -7.81 -4.28 9.54
CA PHE A 485 -8.73 -5.31 10.02
C PHE A 485 -8.03 -6.35 10.88
N GLY A 486 -8.71 -6.77 11.94
CA GLY A 486 -8.39 -8.01 12.64
C GLY A 486 -9.09 -9.19 11.97
N ARG A 487 -10.42 -9.07 11.78
CA ARG A 487 -11.22 -10.14 11.20
C ARG A 487 -12.63 -9.70 10.82
N ALA A 488 -13.31 -10.52 10.00
CA ALA A 488 -14.73 -10.36 9.71
C ALA A 488 -15.43 -11.73 9.63
N THR A 489 -16.74 -11.75 9.90
CA THR A 489 -17.62 -12.88 9.62
C THR A 489 -18.89 -12.39 8.94
N VAL A 490 -19.53 -13.27 8.20
CA VAL A 490 -20.74 -12.98 7.44
C VAL A 490 -21.84 -13.93 7.90
N LEU A 491 -23.00 -13.38 8.17
CA LEU A 491 -24.21 -14.13 8.49
C LEU A 491 -25.24 -13.84 7.41
N VAL A 492 -25.73 -14.89 6.79
CA VAL A 492 -26.78 -14.82 5.80
C VAL A 492 -28.06 -15.38 6.42
N GLU A 493 -29.07 -14.55 6.57
CA GLU A 493 -30.38 -15.04 7.00
C GLU A 493 -31.10 -15.66 5.80
N GLU A 494 -31.08 -16.99 5.72
CA GLU A 494 -31.98 -17.75 4.84
C GLU A 494 -33.41 -17.67 5.39
N ARG A 495 -34.25 -16.85 4.77
CA ARG A 495 -35.68 -16.88 5.05
C ARG A 495 -36.35 -17.95 4.19
N ASP A 496 -36.99 -18.89 4.87
CA ASP A 496 -37.78 -20.01 4.33
C ASP A 496 -39.09 -19.54 3.62
N VAL A 497 -39.02 -18.44 2.82
CA VAL A 497 -40.22 -17.88 2.17
C VAL A 497 -39.89 -17.41 0.74
N ASP A 498 -40.65 -17.87 -0.22
CA ASP A 498 -40.78 -17.49 -1.64
C ASP A 498 -39.66 -16.61 -2.20
N ILE A 499 -38.79 -17.19 -3.00
CA ILE A 499 -37.62 -16.64 -3.65
C ILE A 499 -37.89 -15.31 -4.43
N ASP A 500 -39.16 -15.03 -4.73
CA ASP A 500 -39.55 -13.92 -5.61
C ASP A 500 -39.88 -12.58 -4.89
N ALA A 501 -39.84 -12.50 -3.56
CA ALA A 501 -40.45 -11.36 -2.87
C ALA A 501 -39.55 -10.59 -1.87
N HIS A 502 -38.39 -11.10 -1.43
CA HIS A 502 -37.60 -10.45 -0.39
C HIS A 502 -36.08 -10.46 -0.70
N PRO A 503 -35.39 -9.33 -0.48
CA PRO A 503 -33.93 -9.29 -0.58
C PRO A 503 -33.30 -10.23 0.46
N THR A 504 -32.15 -10.81 0.10
CA THR A 504 -31.30 -11.53 1.06
C THR A 504 -30.74 -10.53 2.05
N GLU A 505 -30.86 -10.78 3.34
CA GLU A 505 -30.26 -9.97 4.37
C GLU A 505 -28.88 -10.54 4.72
N VAL A 506 -27.83 -9.76 4.48
CA VAL A 506 -26.44 -10.11 4.74
C VAL A 506 -25.93 -9.22 5.85
N THR A 507 -25.58 -9.80 7.00
CA THR A 507 -24.97 -9.08 8.10
C THR A 507 -23.48 -9.40 8.15
N VAL A 508 -22.65 -8.38 8.00
CA VAL A 508 -21.19 -8.49 8.08
C VAL A 508 -20.74 -7.95 9.43
N MET A 509 -20.19 -8.81 10.28
CA MET A 509 -19.59 -8.38 11.55
C MET A 509 -18.11 -8.20 11.37
N VAL A 510 -17.59 -7.06 11.80
CA VAL A 510 -16.20 -6.65 11.59
C VAL A 510 -15.49 -6.35 12.90
N VAL A 511 -14.26 -6.83 13.00
CA VAL A 511 -13.34 -6.57 14.12
C VAL A 511 -12.17 -5.75 13.57
N PRO A 512 -11.94 -4.53 14.08
CA PRO A 512 -10.76 -3.76 13.70
C PRO A 512 -9.50 -4.44 14.23
N TYR A 513 -8.36 -4.16 13.61
CA TYR A 513 -7.07 -4.53 14.18
C TYR A 513 -6.89 -3.85 15.54
N ALA A 514 -6.31 -4.58 16.49
CA ALA A 514 -6.00 -4.05 17.81
C ALA A 514 -4.75 -4.76 18.37
N PRO A 515 -3.94 -4.06 19.17
CA PRO A 515 -2.79 -4.68 19.84
C PRO A 515 -3.26 -5.66 20.92
N LEU A 516 -2.40 -6.59 21.33
CA LEU A 516 -2.67 -7.59 22.39
C LEU A 516 -3.20 -7.00 23.70
N SER A 517 -2.87 -5.75 23.99
CA SER A 517 -3.35 -5.05 25.19
C SER A 517 -4.85 -4.71 25.18
N GLN A 518 -5.51 -4.86 24.03
CA GLN A 518 -6.93 -4.56 23.86
C GLN A 518 -7.72 -5.85 23.61
N SER A 519 -8.17 -6.50 24.66
CA SER A 519 -8.91 -7.78 24.60
C SER A 519 -10.28 -7.72 23.90
N ARG A 520 -10.86 -6.51 23.74
CA ARG A 520 -12.14 -6.26 23.08
C ARG A 520 -12.01 -5.16 22.03
N PRO A 521 -11.53 -5.45 20.84
CA PRO A 521 -11.54 -4.48 19.75
C PRO A 521 -12.98 -4.16 19.31
N GLU A 522 -13.40 -2.92 19.50
CA GLU A 522 -14.72 -2.44 19.05
C GLU A 522 -14.53 -1.43 17.92
N PRO A 523 -15.19 -1.64 16.75
CA PRO A 523 -15.14 -0.69 15.66
C PRO A 523 -15.85 0.61 16.05
N SER A 524 -15.29 1.75 15.62
CA SER A 524 -15.98 3.04 15.70
C SER A 524 -17.14 3.08 14.70
N GLN A 525 -18.10 4.01 14.89
CA GLN A 525 -19.17 4.19 13.91
C GLN A 525 -18.61 4.54 12.52
N GLY A 526 -17.58 5.38 12.45
CA GLY A 526 -16.91 5.74 11.19
C GLY A 526 -16.28 4.53 10.49
N PHE A 527 -15.75 3.56 11.24
CA PHE A 527 -15.24 2.30 10.70
C PHE A 527 -16.38 1.48 10.07
N LEU A 528 -17.48 1.31 10.77
CA LEU A 528 -18.66 0.59 10.26
C LEU A 528 -19.21 1.26 8.99
N ASP A 529 -19.35 2.58 9.01
CA ASP A 529 -19.83 3.36 7.86
C ASP A 529 -18.89 3.27 6.64
N ALA A 530 -17.57 3.20 6.87
CA ALA A 530 -16.58 3.07 5.80
C ALA A 530 -16.69 1.68 5.13
N VAL A 531 -16.80 0.62 5.94
CA VAL A 531 -16.97 -0.76 5.44
C VAL A 531 -18.31 -0.91 4.70
N GLU A 532 -19.41 -0.38 5.26
CA GLU A 532 -20.72 -0.44 4.62
C GLU A 532 -20.73 0.27 3.26
N ARG A 533 -20.12 1.45 3.18
CA ARG A 533 -19.98 2.22 1.93
C ARG A 533 -19.12 1.50 0.90
N HIS A 534 -18.12 0.78 1.34
CA HIS A 534 -17.29 -0.04 0.45
C HIS A 534 -18.07 -1.24 -0.08
N LEU A 535 -18.73 -2.01 0.79
CA LEU A 535 -19.56 -3.15 0.43
C LEU A 535 -20.70 -2.79 -0.53
N GLU A 536 -21.29 -1.57 -0.39
CA GLU A 536 -22.37 -1.09 -1.26
C GLU A 536 -21.96 -1.05 -2.75
N LYS A 537 -20.67 -0.91 -3.06
CA LYS A 537 -20.16 -0.95 -4.44
C LYS A 537 -20.11 -2.35 -5.04
N TYR A 538 -19.96 -3.37 -4.19
CA TYR A 538 -19.70 -4.75 -4.60
C TYR A 538 -20.89 -5.69 -4.39
N ARG A 539 -21.88 -5.34 -3.54
CA ARG A 539 -23.03 -6.18 -3.26
C ARG A 539 -23.88 -6.46 -4.51
N LEU A 540 -24.63 -7.54 -4.49
CA LEU A 540 -25.67 -7.77 -5.47
C LEU A 540 -26.82 -6.78 -5.28
N LEU A 541 -27.48 -6.41 -6.38
CA LEU A 541 -28.58 -5.43 -6.37
C LEU A 541 -29.76 -5.89 -5.47
N ALA A 542 -29.96 -7.20 -5.35
CA ALA A 542 -31.03 -7.80 -4.56
C ALA A 542 -30.71 -7.91 -3.07
N ASP A 543 -29.43 -7.78 -2.67
CA ASP A 543 -29.03 -8.00 -1.29
C ASP A 543 -29.13 -6.71 -0.48
N ARG A 544 -29.49 -6.85 0.79
CA ARG A 544 -29.34 -5.82 1.80
C ARG A 544 -28.16 -6.16 2.68
N VAL A 545 -27.20 -5.27 2.74
CA VAL A 545 -26.02 -5.44 3.55
C VAL A 545 -26.09 -4.50 4.76
N SER A 546 -25.81 -5.04 5.96
CA SER A 546 -25.60 -4.28 7.18
C SER A 546 -24.25 -4.64 7.76
N VAL A 547 -23.56 -3.66 8.34
CA VAL A 547 -22.28 -3.86 9.01
C VAL A 547 -22.47 -3.65 10.50
N GLU A 548 -22.12 -4.65 11.30
CA GLU A 548 -22.34 -4.65 12.75
C GLU A 548 -21.02 -4.87 13.52
N PRO A 549 -20.93 -4.34 14.76
CA PRO A 549 -19.83 -4.70 15.66
C PRO A 549 -19.92 -6.14 16.10
N PRO A 550 -18.81 -6.78 16.52
CA PRO A 550 -18.81 -8.15 17.03
C PRO A 550 -19.56 -8.25 18.37
N ARG A 551 -20.17 -9.40 18.61
CA ARG A 551 -20.78 -9.72 19.90
C ARG A 551 -19.76 -10.45 20.78
N TYR A 552 -19.41 -9.88 21.92
CA TYR A 552 -18.43 -10.46 22.82
C TYR A 552 -19.04 -11.21 23.97
N VAL A 553 -18.45 -12.37 24.27
CA VAL A 553 -18.59 -13.09 25.54
C VAL A 553 -17.33 -12.88 26.35
N GLY A 554 -17.48 -12.27 27.50
CA GLY A 554 -16.38 -12.08 28.44
C GLY A 554 -16.03 -13.37 29.16
N VAL A 555 -14.74 -13.72 29.18
CA VAL A 555 -14.22 -14.90 29.85
C VAL A 555 -13.37 -14.45 31.04
N SER A 556 -13.66 -14.99 32.22
CA SER A 556 -12.82 -14.86 33.40
C SER A 556 -12.30 -16.24 33.82
N VAL A 557 -11.01 -16.34 34.07
CA VAL A 557 -10.34 -17.61 34.36
C VAL A 557 -9.68 -17.55 35.74
N ASP A 558 -10.05 -18.47 36.62
CA ASP A 558 -9.44 -18.66 37.94
C ASP A 558 -8.59 -19.93 37.89
N ILE A 559 -7.33 -19.83 38.26
CA ILE A 559 -6.34 -20.89 38.07
C ILE A 559 -5.51 -21.10 39.32
N GLU A 560 -5.35 -22.36 39.72
CA GLU A 560 -4.34 -22.78 40.70
C GLU A 560 -3.29 -23.65 40.00
N ILE A 561 -2.03 -23.18 39.94
CA ILE A 561 -0.93 -23.94 39.33
C ILE A 561 0.10 -24.39 40.36
N GLN A 562 0.74 -25.54 40.05
CA GLN A 562 1.94 -26.02 40.71
C GLN A 562 3.15 -25.75 39.84
N THR A 563 4.18 -25.09 40.37
CA THR A 563 5.41 -24.86 39.63
C THR A 563 6.48 -25.90 39.93
N SER A 564 7.23 -26.31 38.90
CA SER A 564 8.36 -27.26 39.03
C SER A 564 9.61 -26.62 39.62
N THR A 565 9.77 -25.32 39.47
CA THR A 565 10.89 -24.51 39.97
C THR A 565 10.38 -23.29 40.69
N TRP A 566 11.22 -22.69 41.56
CA TRP A 566 10.87 -21.42 42.19
C TRP A 566 10.86 -20.29 41.14
N VAL A 567 9.73 -19.65 41.02
CA VAL A 567 9.49 -18.47 40.16
C VAL A 567 8.80 -17.41 41.00
N PRO A 568 9.17 -16.12 40.91
CA PRO A 568 8.43 -15.05 41.55
C PRO A 568 6.95 -15.05 41.13
N GLU A 569 6.03 -14.96 42.07
CA GLU A 569 4.58 -14.98 41.81
C GLU A 569 4.18 -13.98 40.73
N SER A 570 4.70 -12.76 40.78
CA SER A 570 4.42 -11.71 39.78
C SER A 570 4.94 -12.04 38.37
N GLN A 571 5.94 -12.89 38.23
CA GLN A 571 6.44 -13.35 36.94
C GLN A 571 5.57 -14.48 36.42
N ALA A 572 5.19 -15.42 37.30
CA ALA A 572 4.31 -16.52 36.94
C ALA A 572 2.93 -15.99 36.49
N THR A 573 2.33 -15.08 37.26
CA THR A 573 1.04 -14.45 36.93
C THR A 573 1.08 -13.78 35.59
N ARG A 574 2.11 -12.97 35.31
CA ARG A 574 2.26 -12.31 34.00
C ARG A 574 2.41 -13.29 32.82
N ALA A 575 3.15 -14.37 33.01
CA ALA A 575 3.30 -15.39 31.99
C ALA A 575 1.97 -16.11 31.70
N ILE A 576 1.19 -16.42 32.73
CA ILE A 576 -0.15 -17.00 32.59
C ILE A 576 -1.09 -16.04 31.87
N GLU A 577 -1.13 -14.78 32.31
CA GLU A 577 -1.95 -13.73 31.70
C GLU A 577 -1.61 -13.56 30.22
N SER A 578 -0.30 -13.51 29.88
CA SER A 578 0.16 -13.42 28.48
C SER A 578 -0.26 -14.64 27.67
N THR A 579 -0.03 -15.86 28.20
CA THR A 579 -0.34 -17.10 27.50
C THR A 579 -1.82 -17.24 27.18
N ILE A 580 -2.71 -16.98 28.14
CA ILE A 580 -4.15 -17.09 27.93
C ILE A 580 -4.68 -15.90 27.13
N GLY A 581 -4.18 -14.69 27.44
CA GLY A 581 -4.55 -13.48 26.70
C GLY A 581 -4.21 -13.58 25.22
N GLU A 582 -3.02 -14.07 24.89
CA GLU A 582 -2.61 -14.35 23.52
C GLU A 582 -3.46 -15.45 22.89
N TYR A 583 -3.81 -16.51 23.63
CA TYR A 583 -4.55 -17.64 23.08
C TYR A 583 -5.96 -17.28 22.61
N ILE A 584 -6.72 -16.55 23.43
CA ILE A 584 -8.12 -16.21 23.11
C ILE A 584 -8.32 -14.81 22.51
N HIS A 585 -7.23 -14.13 22.14
CA HIS A 585 -7.33 -12.79 21.58
C HIS A 585 -8.06 -12.80 20.23
N PRO A 586 -9.07 -11.92 20.02
CA PRO A 586 -9.86 -11.90 18.78
C PRO A 586 -9.05 -11.70 17.50
N VAL A 587 -7.90 -10.99 17.59
CA VAL A 587 -7.05 -10.65 16.45
C VAL A 587 -5.77 -11.48 16.40
N HIS A 588 -5.16 -11.80 17.53
CA HIS A 588 -3.85 -12.45 17.61
C HIS A 588 -3.91 -13.89 18.16
N GLY A 589 -5.09 -14.35 18.58
CA GLY A 589 -5.25 -15.67 19.18
C GLY A 589 -5.03 -16.82 18.19
N ASP A 590 -5.23 -18.04 18.66
CA ASP A 590 -5.15 -19.27 17.88
C ASP A 590 -3.89 -19.42 17.01
N GLY A 591 -2.75 -18.99 17.55
CA GLY A 591 -1.46 -19.09 16.86
C GLY A 591 -1.12 -17.94 15.89
N GLY A 592 -1.88 -16.84 15.97
CA GLY A 592 -1.67 -15.61 15.17
C GLY A 592 -2.81 -15.25 14.22
N ASP A 593 -3.71 -16.22 13.96
CA ASP A 593 -4.84 -16.00 13.03
C ASP A 593 -6.07 -15.33 13.71
N GLY A 594 -5.98 -15.08 15.01
CA GLY A 594 -7.07 -14.58 15.84
C GLY A 594 -8.09 -15.66 16.23
N TRP A 595 -8.77 -15.48 17.38
CA TRP A 595 -9.79 -16.42 17.82
C TRP A 595 -11.00 -16.43 16.85
N PRO A 596 -11.39 -17.59 16.30
CA PRO A 596 -12.49 -17.66 15.33
C PRO A 596 -13.85 -17.30 15.93
N PHE A 597 -14.70 -16.65 15.15
CA PHE A 597 -16.12 -16.52 15.48
C PHE A 597 -16.76 -17.89 15.69
N GLY A 598 -17.64 -18.02 16.69
CA GLY A 598 -18.38 -19.24 16.99
C GLY A 598 -17.55 -20.37 17.62
N ARG A 599 -16.24 -20.21 17.74
CA ARG A 599 -15.40 -21.24 18.36
C ARG A 599 -15.54 -21.20 19.87
N SER A 600 -16.01 -22.32 20.42
CA SER A 600 -16.13 -22.54 21.86
C SER A 600 -14.77 -22.70 22.52
N LEU A 601 -14.64 -22.31 23.81
CA LEU A 601 -13.44 -22.49 24.60
C LEU A 601 -13.57 -23.75 25.44
N TYR A 602 -12.63 -24.66 25.26
CA TYR A 602 -12.57 -25.89 26.03
C TYR A 602 -11.56 -25.76 27.19
N SER A 603 -11.97 -26.21 28.37
CA SER A 603 -11.10 -26.18 29.56
C SER A 603 -9.81 -26.96 29.38
N GLU A 604 -9.88 -28.11 28.68
CA GLU A 604 -8.71 -28.94 28.35
C GLU A 604 -7.68 -28.20 27.47
N ASP A 605 -8.13 -27.36 26.53
CA ASP A 605 -7.22 -26.56 25.68
C ASP A 605 -6.49 -25.50 26.50
N VAL A 606 -7.17 -24.86 27.44
CA VAL A 606 -6.58 -23.88 28.36
C VAL A 606 -5.57 -24.54 29.26
N GLU A 607 -5.90 -25.69 29.85
CA GLU A 607 -5.03 -26.48 30.73
C GLU A 607 -3.76 -26.91 29.99
N SER A 608 -3.90 -27.46 28.77
CA SER A 608 -2.78 -27.87 27.92
C SER A 608 -1.83 -26.70 27.57
N ARG A 609 -2.38 -25.52 27.35
CA ARG A 609 -1.57 -24.31 27.07
C ARG A 609 -0.80 -23.85 28.29
N LEU A 610 -1.39 -23.92 29.48
CA LEU A 610 -0.75 -23.56 30.73
C LEU A 610 0.37 -24.53 31.09
N GLU A 611 0.15 -25.83 30.92
CA GLU A 611 1.16 -26.87 31.15
C GLU A 611 2.33 -26.78 30.13
N GLY A 612 2.14 -26.11 29.00
CA GLY A 612 3.20 -25.76 28.06
C GLY A 612 4.18 -24.69 28.53
N ILE A 613 3.88 -23.99 29.62
CA ILE A 613 4.77 -22.97 30.21
C ILE A 613 5.91 -23.69 30.97
N GLU A 614 7.15 -23.38 30.65
CA GLU A 614 8.37 -24.10 31.09
C GLU A 614 8.45 -24.38 32.62
N PHE A 615 7.93 -23.48 33.44
CA PHE A 615 7.99 -23.61 34.89
C PHE A 615 6.72 -24.23 35.51
N VAL A 616 5.66 -24.46 34.72
CA VAL A 616 4.42 -25.11 35.20
C VAL A 616 4.62 -26.62 35.23
N ASP A 617 4.35 -27.25 36.38
CA ASP A 617 4.40 -28.71 36.52
C ASP A 617 3.04 -29.32 36.15
N HIS A 618 1.97 -28.76 36.70
CA HIS A 618 0.60 -29.12 36.37
C HIS A 618 -0.41 -28.06 36.84
N VAL A 619 -1.57 -28.02 36.22
CA VAL A 619 -2.72 -27.24 36.64
C VAL A 619 -3.47 -28.04 37.73
N ARG A 620 -3.68 -27.45 38.89
CA ARG A 620 -4.41 -28.07 40.02
C ARG A 620 -5.90 -27.86 39.96
N GLU A 621 -6.29 -26.64 39.66
CA GLU A 621 -7.68 -26.25 39.54
C GLU A 621 -7.82 -25.19 38.47
N LEU A 622 -8.78 -25.36 37.60
CA LEU A 622 -9.14 -24.43 36.55
C LEU A 622 -10.66 -24.20 36.58
N SER A 623 -11.06 -22.94 36.69
CA SER A 623 -12.47 -22.56 36.66
C SER A 623 -12.66 -21.43 35.64
N ILE A 624 -13.51 -21.66 34.67
CA ILE A 624 -13.82 -20.69 33.62
C ILE A 624 -15.25 -20.18 33.82
N ARG A 625 -15.38 -18.86 33.88
CA ARG A 625 -16.68 -18.18 33.96
C ARG A 625 -16.92 -17.36 32.72
N ALA A 626 -18.14 -17.39 32.21
CA ALA A 626 -18.54 -16.62 31.04
C ALA A 626 -19.58 -15.55 31.41
N ARG A 627 -19.45 -14.38 30.77
CA ARG A 627 -20.40 -13.27 30.91
C ARG A 627 -20.89 -12.87 29.49
N GLY A 628 -22.18 -13.00 29.25
CA GLY A 628 -22.80 -12.68 27.97
C GLY A 628 -23.59 -13.86 27.41
N PRO A 629 -23.89 -13.88 26.12
CA PRO A 629 -24.69 -14.93 25.46
C PRO A 629 -23.85 -16.21 25.25
N ALA A 630 -23.53 -16.90 26.34
CA ALA A 630 -22.79 -18.15 26.33
C ALA A 630 -23.40 -19.15 27.31
N ARG A 631 -23.12 -20.42 27.09
CA ARG A 631 -23.47 -21.52 27.99
C ARG A 631 -22.19 -22.17 28.48
N VAL A 632 -22.06 -22.25 29.80
CA VAL A 632 -21.01 -23.04 30.43
C VAL A 632 -21.56 -24.43 30.74
N ASP A 633 -20.91 -25.48 30.28
CA ASP A 633 -21.31 -26.86 30.51
C ASP A 633 -20.77 -27.39 31.85
N GLY A 634 -21.06 -28.69 32.15
CA GLY A 634 -20.62 -29.33 33.40
C GLY A 634 -19.11 -29.59 33.49
N GLU A 635 -18.37 -29.46 32.38
CA GLU A 635 -16.92 -29.65 32.26
C GLU A 635 -16.17 -28.31 32.27
N GLY A 636 -16.91 -27.19 32.38
CA GLY A 636 -16.34 -25.85 32.39
C GLY A 636 -16.05 -25.28 31.02
N ASN A 637 -16.55 -25.89 29.94
CA ASN A 637 -16.39 -25.38 28.58
C ASN A 637 -17.35 -24.22 28.30
N VAL A 638 -16.89 -23.19 27.62
CA VAL A 638 -17.70 -22.03 27.21
C VAL A 638 -18.16 -22.21 25.78
N LEU A 639 -19.46 -22.49 25.61
CA LEU A 639 -20.10 -22.69 24.33
C LEU A 639 -20.73 -21.38 23.84
N ILE A 640 -20.42 -20.97 22.62
CA ILE A 640 -20.88 -19.69 22.01
C ILE A 640 -21.50 -19.93 20.62
N ASP A 641 -22.30 -18.95 20.17
CA ASP A 641 -22.95 -18.95 18.87
C ASP A 641 -21.99 -18.47 17.75
N GLU A 642 -22.29 -18.81 16.48
CA GLU A 642 -21.50 -18.46 15.29
C GLU A 642 -21.20 -16.95 15.14
N ALA A 643 -22.06 -16.09 15.66
CA ALA A 643 -21.95 -14.63 15.60
C ALA A 643 -21.13 -14.02 16.75
N THR A 644 -20.52 -14.84 17.59
CA THR A 644 -19.96 -14.41 18.87
C THR A 644 -18.45 -14.64 18.91
N LEU A 645 -17.74 -13.74 19.58
CA LEU A 645 -16.31 -13.85 19.90
C LEU A 645 -16.07 -13.92 21.40
N LEU A 646 -14.99 -14.57 21.77
CA LEU A 646 -14.49 -14.53 23.15
C LEU A 646 -13.60 -13.31 23.37
N ALA A 647 -13.65 -12.79 24.60
CA ALA A 647 -12.73 -11.76 25.05
C ALA A 647 -12.34 -12.01 26.52
N LEU A 648 -11.07 -11.87 26.82
CA LEU A 648 -10.58 -12.03 28.19
C LEU A 648 -10.99 -10.83 29.05
N ASP A 649 -11.73 -11.08 30.13
CA ASP A 649 -12.13 -10.05 31.09
C ASP A 649 -11.16 -9.99 32.26
N ALA A 650 -10.80 -11.14 32.86
CA ALA A 650 -9.92 -11.22 34.01
C ALA A 650 -9.25 -12.59 34.12
N ILE A 651 -8.07 -12.61 34.74
CA ILE A 651 -7.39 -13.83 35.17
C ILE A 651 -7.03 -13.66 36.63
N GLU A 652 -7.37 -14.66 37.48
CA GLU A 652 -6.90 -14.78 38.84
C GLU A 652 -6.04 -16.06 38.93
N ALA A 653 -4.73 -15.90 39.21
CA ALA A 653 -3.79 -17.00 39.27
C ALA A 653 -3.22 -17.17 40.67
N ASP A 654 -3.44 -18.33 41.33
CA ASP A 654 -2.77 -18.76 42.58
C ASP A 654 -1.58 -19.68 42.21
N VAL A 655 -0.38 -19.24 42.53
CA VAL A 655 0.88 -19.90 42.16
C VAL A 655 1.48 -20.61 43.37
N ARG A 656 1.49 -21.93 43.35
CA ARG A 656 2.11 -22.76 44.43
C ARG A 656 3.43 -23.34 43.98
N THR A 657 4.50 -23.03 44.71
CA THR A 657 5.84 -23.54 44.43
C THR A 657 6.13 -24.80 45.24
N VAL A 658 6.73 -25.81 44.61
CA VAL A 658 7.24 -26.99 45.35
C VAL A 658 8.33 -26.54 46.32
N ARG A 659 8.06 -26.62 47.64
CA ARG A 659 9.12 -26.55 48.63
C ARG A 659 9.97 -27.81 48.50
N THR A 660 11.12 -27.73 47.89
CA THR A 660 12.16 -28.74 48.07
C THR A 660 12.61 -28.66 49.51
N ASP A 661 12.05 -29.51 50.39
CA ASP A 661 12.60 -29.75 51.70
C ASP A 661 14.03 -30.31 51.56
N ARG A 662 14.99 -29.38 51.53
CA ARG A 662 16.38 -29.73 51.84
C ARG A 662 16.50 -29.97 53.33
N ASN A 663 15.94 -31.09 53.82
CA ASN A 663 16.28 -31.64 55.13
C ASN A 663 16.29 -33.17 55.00
N GLY A 664 17.45 -33.74 54.81
CA GLY A 664 17.61 -35.18 54.82
C GLY A 664 19.04 -35.61 54.46
N ALA A 665 19.97 -35.38 55.36
CA ALA A 665 21.11 -36.19 55.81
C ALA A 665 22.32 -35.33 56.16
#